data_b1fcd7600b3f609fc58d06ca05d90792
#
_entry.id   b1fcd7600b3f609fc58d06ca05d90792
#
_cell.length_a   1.000
_cell.length_b   1.000
_cell.length_c   1.000
_cell.angle_alpha   90.00
_cell.angle_beta   90.00
_cell.angle_gamma   90.00
#
_symmetry.space_group_name_H-M   'P 1'
#
loop_
_entity.id
_entity.type
_entity.pdbx_description
1 polymer ?
#
loop_
_entity_poly.entity_id
_entity_poly.type
_entity_poly.pdbx_seq_one_letter_code
_entity_poly.pdbx_strand_id
1 'polypeptide(L)'
;MIPFPKRAAFMGATLSLLIPLASAGTDWWRSTLYPGAWEPPTDVRFLSDAFLQDFSYAGYRRGEEPPPRVSGPVFAAADHGADPTGGSDSTAAIQAAIDAAAAAGGGVVQIGAGTFRVAPPGDAAQALLIDHANIVLRGAGTEKTFILNTRTDMRARAALAVRAPGGGNWRTETSPPVAITEDLPGPARAIPVADASGFSVGEWVVLRADATPEYVADLNMTDLWGSPEARSALGGPLFYRKITAVDAERAVIEIDAPTRFILLTRDNARVARTTAFLEEVGLEDFSIGNLQHPGDTGWGEEDYRDPARSAYDTHASWLVRWQGVRDSWMRSVHSFRPAANTKPVHMLSNGVVLISARGITLEDVEMQRPQYGGGGGNGYMIRFSAAQECLALHCRTRFNRHGFVFSGMQTSGNVIRGGLARRTAWQAEGGRTNGRGSDHHMHLSQSNLIDGVTLDEDFFQAAWRGLWGTHPHGLTATHSVFWNLEGLRYLFGRPFIVESEQFAYGYVIGTRGPASEIALPRAQGPRTDPVDHSEGVGEGDRLWPPSLFEDQRARRLGGHDPGPPTLAVSAPDKVWFPNRRARLEALIDDGGTGEAAIDWAQVSGPREAYLASPREPATWALVDLPGLYTFRATAESSGWVTTREVSIEFLPAGSADTPLPAGAATHTRDGSHADTNHGAADFLEVKNNGTGFSRQTFLRFETSGIPRPVVSAVLRMTSVNQGLDEMEHHVHRVSADGWEENSVTWNTRPPPLEFIGATPVRESEPWTLDVTAAVNATEGDTALRLSAAMNYGAPGWMSYAGRNHPDATLRPRLVITEGPLPKHYDDWWDEAPETPDALRAPEADASGDGQANLLAFLRGRAPLAIDGTPALSLRFIDGTPRLRWEQDIRVSTVPHRIEWNDRLDPEGWKPVTVEYRFVDPAATDDVRLLELDLGGHAAPRHFYRMRVDAP
;
A
#
# COMPACT_ATOMS: atom_id res chain seq x y z
N MET A 1 -55.79 18.87 -40.39
CA MET A 1 -55.36 18.37 -39.08
C MET A 1 -55.26 16.86 -39.20
N ILE A 2 -54.07 16.31 -39.43
CA ILE A 2 -53.82 14.88 -39.61
C ILE A 2 -52.97 14.49 -38.39
N PRO A 3 -53.32 13.46 -37.61
CA PRO A 3 -52.50 13.06 -36.45
C PRO A 3 -51.37 12.10 -36.87
N PHE A 4 -50.17 12.36 -36.31
CA PHE A 4 -49.02 11.47 -36.41
C PHE A 4 -49.16 10.22 -35.51
N PRO A 5 -48.70 9.05 -35.92
CA PRO A 5 -48.74 7.85 -35.12
C PRO A 5 -47.60 7.79 -34.11
N LYS A 6 -47.89 7.32 -32.91
CA LYS A 6 -46.96 7.03 -31.81
C LYS A 6 -46.02 5.89 -32.18
N ARG A 7 -44.72 6.10 -32.07
CA ARG A 7 -43.71 5.05 -32.11
C ARG A 7 -43.81 4.18 -30.86
N ALA A 8 -43.98 2.89 -31.05
CA ALA A 8 -43.86 1.88 -30.02
C ALA A 8 -42.39 1.67 -29.68
N ALA A 9 -42.03 1.78 -28.38
CA ALA A 9 -40.74 1.39 -27.86
C ALA A 9 -40.71 -0.13 -27.71
N PHE A 10 -39.77 -0.78 -28.40
CA PHE A 10 -39.44 -2.18 -28.15
C PHE A 10 -38.58 -2.20 -26.86
N MET A 11 -39.13 -2.70 -25.77
CA MET A 11 -38.39 -3.15 -24.63
C MET A 11 -37.82 -4.54 -24.93
N GLY A 12 -36.51 -4.59 -25.17
CA GLY A 12 -35.77 -5.83 -25.16
C GLY A 12 -35.58 -6.27 -23.70
N ALA A 13 -36.27 -7.32 -23.30
CA ALA A 13 -36.07 -7.96 -22.01
C ALA A 13 -34.80 -8.79 -22.07
N THR A 14 -33.70 -8.28 -21.55
CA THR A 14 -32.54 -9.08 -21.16
C THR A 14 -32.90 -9.84 -19.86
N LEU A 15 -33.04 -11.16 -20.01
CA LEU A 15 -33.27 -12.08 -18.90
C LEU A 15 -31.93 -12.22 -18.13
N SER A 16 -31.71 -11.36 -17.13
CA SER A 16 -30.63 -11.56 -16.17
C SER A 16 -31.04 -12.73 -15.26
N LEU A 17 -30.33 -13.84 -15.37
CA LEU A 17 -30.38 -14.91 -14.38
C LEU A 17 -29.86 -14.33 -13.05
N LEU A 18 -30.78 -13.90 -12.20
CA LEU A 18 -30.50 -13.71 -10.79
C LEU A 18 -30.28 -15.10 -10.17
N ILE A 19 -29.01 -15.50 -10.04
CA ILE A 19 -28.64 -16.56 -9.10
C ILE A 19 -28.94 -15.98 -7.71
N PRO A 20 -29.79 -16.58 -6.90
CA PRO A 20 -29.99 -16.12 -5.54
C PRO A 20 -28.67 -16.35 -4.79
N LEU A 21 -27.92 -15.30 -4.50
CA LEU A 21 -26.93 -15.32 -3.43
C LEU A 21 -27.69 -15.71 -2.17
N ALA A 22 -27.46 -16.92 -1.69
CA ALA A 22 -27.85 -17.31 -0.36
C ALA A 22 -27.27 -16.24 0.58
N SER A 23 -28.13 -15.45 1.20
CA SER A 23 -27.77 -14.64 2.34
C SER A 23 -27.39 -15.63 3.45
N ALA A 24 -26.11 -15.97 3.55
CA ALA A 24 -25.58 -16.43 4.81
C ALA A 24 -25.84 -15.27 5.77
N GLY A 25 -26.75 -15.44 6.70
CA GLY A 25 -26.96 -14.52 7.80
C GLY A 25 -25.59 -14.32 8.44
N THR A 26 -25.03 -13.12 8.32
CA THR A 26 -23.81 -12.76 9.00
C THR A 26 -24.18 -12.61 10.47
N ASP A 27 -23.80 -13.60 11.29
CA ASP A 27 -23.85 -13.50 12.75
C ASP A 27 -22.81 -12.45 13.19
N TRP A 28 -23.19 -11.18 13.10
CA TRP A 28 -22.39 -10.07 13.60
C TRP A 28 -22.26 -10.18 15.12
N TRP A 29 -21.06 -9.94 15.62
CA TRP A 29 -20.80 -9.89 17.06
C TRP A 29 -20.36 -8.50 17.49
N ARG A 30 -20.59 -8.16 18.75
CA ARG A 30 -20.13 -6.94 19.40
C ARG A 30 -19.16 -7.29 20.53
N SER A 31 -18.16 -6.42 20.72
CA SER A 31 -17.34 -6.52 21.92
C SER A 31 -18.17 -6.39 23.18
N THR A 32 -17.83 -7.16 24.21
CA THR A 32 -18.47 -7.07 25.54
C THR A 32 -18.25 -5.70 26.16
N LEU A 33 -17.17 -5.00 25.78
CA LEU A 33 -16.87 -3.63 26.21
C LEU A 33 -17.55 -2.56 25.37
N TYR A 34 -18.21 -2.94 24.26
CA TYR A 34 -18.93 -2.02 23.37
C TYR A 34 -20.31 -2.56 22.96
N PRO A 35 -21.22 -2.72 23.92
CA PRO A 35 -22.58 -3.17 23.65
C PRO A 35 -23.38 -2.16 22.84
N GLY A 36 -24.54 -2.58 22.29
CA GLY A 36 -25.40 -1.70 21.49
C GLY A 36 -25.87 -0.44 22.20
N ALA A 37 -26.04 -0.49 23.52
CA ALA A 37 -26.40 0.63 24.38
C ALA A 37 -25.20 1.31 25.06
N TRP A 38 -24.00 1.21 24.44
CA TRP A 38 -22.81 1.85 24.97
C TRP A 38 -22.97 3.37 25.04
N GLU A 39 -22.56 3.94 26.17
CA GLU A 39 -22.48 5.38 26.42
C GLU A 39 -21.04 5.71 26.88
N PRO A 40 -20.55 6.93 26.67
CA PRO A 40 -19.25 7.35 27.19
C PRO A 40 -19.16 7.12 28.69
N PRO A 41 -18.15 6.37 29.17
CA PRO A 41 -18.05 6.00 30.59
C PRO A 41 -17.77 7.22 31.47
N THR A 42 -18.52 7.36 32.58
CA THR A 42 -18.38 8.45 33.56
C THR A 42 -17.95 7.98 34.93
N ASP A 43 -18.40 6.80 35.36
CA ASP A 43 -18.16 6.27 36.71
C ASP A 43 -17.17 5.09 36.66
N VAL A 44 -16.03 5.28 35.97
CA VAL A 44 -14.98 4.27 35.82
C VAL A 44 -13.63 4.83 36.26
N ARG A 45 -12.71 3.94 36.59
CA ARG A 45 -11.37 4.29 37.06
C ARG A 45 -10.31 3.67 36.15
N PHE A 46 -9.35 4.46 35.68
CA PHE A 46 -8.26 4.02 34.81
C PHE A 46 -7.43 2.86 35.38
N LEU A 47 -7.24 2.83 36.71
CA LEU A 47 -6.33 1.85 37.29
C LEU A 47 -7.03 0.53 37.73
N SER A 48 -8.36 0.46 37.68
CA SER A 48 -9.09 -0.70 38.22
C SER A 48 -10.17 -1.27 37.32
N ASP A 49 -10.62 -0.52 36.31
CA ASP A 49 -11.79 -0.89 35.52
C ASP A 49 -11.44 -1.08 34.04
N ALA A 50 -11.94 -2.15 33.44
CA ALA A 50 -11.85 -2.36 31.99
C ALA A 50 -12.98 -1.60 31.26
N PHE A 51 -12.64 -0.67 30.40
CA PHE A 51 -13.59 0.12 29.63
C PHE A 51 -12.98 0.69 28.36
N LEU A 52 -13.79 0.96 27.36
CA LEU A 52 -13.35 1.67 26.16
C LEU A 52 -13.63 3.17 26.31
N GLN A 53 -12.64 3.97 26.01
CA GLN A 53 -12.77 5.42 26.01
C GLN A 53 -13.54 5.94 24.79
N ASP A 54 -14.02 7.17 24.87
CA ASP A 54 -14.67 7.87 23.78
C ASP A 54 -13.63 8.57 22.89
N PHE A 55 -13.34 8.01 21.72
CA PHE A 55 -12.38 8.54 20.75
C PHE A 55 -13.00 9.50 19.74
N SER A 56 -14.29 9.78 19.83
CA SER A 56 -15.06 10.56 18.87
C SER A 56 -14.57 12.01 18.65
N TYR A 57 -13.69 12.51 19.52
CA TYR A 57 -13.16 13.87 19.50
C TYR A 57 -11.93 14.06 18.62
N ALA A 58 -11.45 13.01 17.96
CA ALA A 58 -10.24 13.10 17.13
C ALA A 58 -10.52 13.81 15.79
N GLY A 59 -9.56 14.61 15.35
CA GLY A 59 -9.59 15.31 14.07
C GLY A 59 -9.95 16.80 14.17
N TYR A 60 -9.92 17.44 13.03
CA TYR A 60 -10.20 18.88 12.86
C TYR A 60 -11.53 19.24 13.55
N ARG A 61 -11.49 20.28 14.38
CA ARG A 61 -12.63 20.74 15.18
C ARG A 61 -13.36 19.58 15.89
N ARG A 62 -12.59 18.69 16.50
CA ARG A 62 -13.13 17.50 17.22
C ARG A 62 -13.87 16.51 16.33
N GLY A 63 -13.52 16.42 15.05
CA GLY A 63 -14.22 15.58 14.08
C GLY A 63 -15.67 15.99 13.77
N GLU A 64 -16.12 17.15 14.19
CA GLU A 64 -17.47 17.66 13.97
C GLU A 64 -17.67 18.19 12.56
N GLU A 65 -16.61 18.70 11.96
CA GLU A 65 -16.58 19.24 10.61
C GLU A 65 -15.43 18.62 9.83
N PRO A 66 -15.58 18.37 8.53
CA PRO A 66 -14.45 18.00 7.70
C PRO A 66 -13.50 19.20 7.53
N PRO A 67 -12.19 18.99 7.31
CA PRO A 67 -11.29 20.08 6.95
C PRO A 67 -11.79 20.87 5.74
N PRO A 68 -11.82 22.22 5.78
CA PRO A 68 -12.44 23.02 4.75
C PRO A 68 -11.64 22.99 3.42
N ARG A 69 -12.33 23.22 2.32
CA ARG A 69 -11.71 23.57 1.03
C ARG A 69 -11.70 25.08 0.86
N VAL A 70 -10.64 25.73 1.34
CA VAL A 70 -10.50 27.20 1.29
C VAL A 70 -10.34 27.67 -0.17
N SER A 71 -11.11 28.66 -0.61
CA SER A 71 -11.14 29.11 -2.00
C SER A 71 -10.39 30.43 -2.28
N GLY A 72 -9.96 31.17 -1.27
CA GLY A 72 -9.18 32.39 -1.50
C GLY A 72 -9.10 33.30 -0.28
N PRO A 73 -8.36 34.42 -0.36
CA PRO A 73 -7.57 34.94 -1.49
C PRO A 73 -6.41 34.00 -1.88
N VAL A 74 -5.95 34.09 -3.14
CA VAL A 74 -4.88 33.25 -3.68
C VAL A 74 -3.61 34.06 -3.88
N PHE A 75 -2.48 33.50 -3.43
CA PHE A 75 -1.12 34.04 -3.59
C PHE A 75 -0.31 33.01 -4.38
N ALA A 76 -0.08 33.25 -5.66
CA ALA A 76 0.66 32.33 -6.50
C ALA A 76 2.17 32.44 -6.24
N ALA A 77 2.83 31.34 -5.92
CA ALA A 77 4.28 31.32 -5.74
C ALA A 77 5.03 31.74 -7.01
N ALA A 78 4.43 31.55 -8.19
CA ALA A 78 4.96 31.99 -9.47
C ALA A 78 5.08 33.52 -9.57
N ASP A 79 4.17 34.29 -8.95
CA ASP A 79 4.20 35.76 -8.92
C ASP A 79 5.38 36.30 -8.11
N HIS A 80 5.97 35.46 -7.26
CA HIS A 80 7.17 35.75 -6.47
C HIS A 80 8.44 35.13 -7.08
N GLY A 81 8.34 34.53 -8.28
CA GLY A 81 9.48 33.97 -9.01
C GLY A 81 9.84 32.52 -8.67
N ALA A 82 8.90 31.74 -8.15
CA ALA A 82 9.12 30.29 -7.96
C ALA A 82 9.31 29.61 -9.33
N ASP A 83 10.35 28.79 -9.44
CA ASP A 83 10.74 28.10 -10.67
C ASP A 83 10.15 26.67 -10.71
N PRO A 84 9.14 26.41 -11.54
CA PRO A 84 8.53 25.09 -11.64
C PRO A 84 9.39 24.05 -12.39
N THR A 85 10.49 24.47 -13.01
CA THR A 85 11.36 23.56 -13.77
C THR A 85 12.34 22.81 -12.87
N GLY A 86 12.52 23.23 -11.62
CA GLY A 86 13.55 22.72 -10.72
C GLY A 86 14.97 23.15 -11.12
N GLY A 87 15.13 24.15 -11.96
CA GLY A 87 16.41 24.68 -12.38
C GLY A 87 17.06 25.57 -11.30
N SER A 88 16.26 26.35 -10.58
CA SER A 88 16.73 27.26 -9.54
C SER A 88 16.06 27.00 -8.17
N ASP A 89 16.63 27.60 -7.12
CA ASP A 89 16.08 27.52 -5.77
C ASP A 89 14.84 28.41 -5.66
N SER A 90 13.72 27.86 -5.23
CA SER A 90 12.43 28.53 -5.04
C SER A 90 12.10 28.83 -3.57
N THR A 91 13.03 28.58 -2.63
CA THR A 91 12.76 28.75 -1.20
C THR A 91 12.26 30.15 -0.87
N ALA A 92 13.01 31.19 -1.30
CA ALA A 92 12.66 32.55 -1.02
C ALA A 92 11.33 32.99 -1.70
N ALA A 93 11.08 32.49 -2.92
CA ALA A 93 9.86 32.82 -3.67
C ALA A 93 8.62 32.23 -3.02
N ILE A 94 8.66 30.94 -2.64
CA ILE A 94 7.55 30.27 -1.95
C ILE A 94 7.33 30.90 -0.57
N GLN A 95 8.42 31.22 0.16
CA GLN A 95 8.31 31.88 1.46
C GLN A 95 7.69 33.29 1.31
N ALA A 96 8.06 34.03 0.29
CA ALA A 96 7.47 35.35 0.02
C ALA A 96 5.96 35.28 -0.27
N ALA A 97 5.50 34.24 -0.95
CA ALA A 97 4.07 33.97 -1.14
C ALA A 97 3.35 33.63 0.18
N ILE A 98 4.00 32.85 1.06
CA ILE A 98 3.50 32.55 2.41
C ILE A 98 3.41 33.85 3.24
N ASP A 99 4.46 34.68 3.21
CA ASP A 99 4.53 35.92 3.95
C ASP A 99 3.49 36.94 3.44
N ALA A 100 3.24 37.00 2.14
CA ALA A 100 2.19 37.83 1.54
C ALA A 100 0.77 37.36 1.98
N ALA A 101 0.53 36.05 2.03
CA ALA A 101 -0.72 35.52 2.57
C ALA A 101 -0.87 35.87 4.06
N ALA A 102 0.19 35.71 4.85
CA ALA A 102 0.21 36.09 6.26
C ALA A 102 -0.09 37.59 6.46
N ALA A 103 0.53 38.47 5.68
CA ALA A 103 0.30 39.91 5.72
C ALA A 103 -1.14 40.30 5.36
N ALA A 104 -1.81 39.51 4.54
CA ALA A 104 -3.23 39.69 4.18
C ALA A 104 -4.21 39.08 5.22
N GLY A 105 -3.72 38.43 6.27
CA GLY A 105 -4.54 37.78 7.30
C GLY A 105 -4.96 36.36 6.96
N GLY A 106 -4.39 35.78 5.92
CA GLY A 106 -4.62 34.39 5.48
C GLY A 106 -4.91 34.27 3.99
N GLY A 107 -5.01 33.03 3.50
CA GLY A 107 -5.33 32.72 2.11
C GLY A 107 -4.67 31.45 1.62
N VAL A 108 -4.82 31.19 0.34
CA VAL A 108 -4.24 30.03 -0.34
C VAL A 108 -2.93 30.42 -1.02
N VAL A 109 -1.84 29.82 -0.58
CA VAL A 109 -0.55 29.90 -1.27
C VAL A 109 -0.54 28.79 -2.31
N GLN A 110 -0.73 29.18 -3.57
CA GLN A 110 -0.82 28.24 -4.69
C GLN A 110 0.57 27.95 -5.24
N ILE A 111 0.98 26.69 -5.14
CA ILE A 111 2.15 26.15 -5.84
C ILE A 111 1.64 25.46 -7.11
N GLY A 112 2.09 25.90 -8.28
CA GLY A 112 1.71 25.34 -9.57
C GLY A 112 2.23 23.92 -9.78
N ALA A 113 1.91 23.35 -10.97
CA ALA A 113 2.53 22.11 -11.39
C ALA A 113 4.04 22.32 -11.69
N GLY A 114 4.86 21.36 -11.33
CA GLY A 114 6.31 21.38 -11.54
C GLY A 114 7.11 20.88 -10.34
N THR A 115 8.43 20.93 -10.45
CA THR A 115 9.36 20.59 -9.37
C THR A 115 9.99 21.87 -8.82
N PHE A 116 9.75 22.14 -7.55
CA PHE A 116 10.23 23.34 -6.88
C PHE A 116 11.35 22.95 -5.89
N ARG A 117 12.57 23.41 -6.16
CA ARG A 117 13.72 23.17 -5.30
C ARG A 117 13.65 24.08 -4.10
N VAL A 118 13.83 23.50 -2.91
CA VAL A 118 13.92 24.27 -1.65
C VAL A 118 15.12 23.78 -0.83
N ALA A 119 15.63 24.67 0.04
CA ALA A 119 16.68 24.31 0.99
C ALA A 119 16.63 25.23 2.21
N PRO A 120 16.86 24.74 3.46
CA PRO A 120 17.03 25.61 4.60
C PRO A 120 18.16 26.61 4.39
N PRO A 121 17.89 27.94 4.43
CA PRO A 121 18.93 28.94 4.23
C PRO A 121 19.88 29.00 5.46
N GLY A 122 21.17 28.91 5.24
CA GLY A 122 22.17 28.99 6.30
C GLY A 122 21.92 27.99 7.42
N ASP A 123 21.75 28.49 8.64
CA ASP A 123 21.48 27.67 9.84
C ASP A 123 20.01 27.53 10.19
N ALA A 124 19.10 27.95 9.29
CA ALA A 124 17.67 27.81 9.51
C ALA A 124 17.26 26.38 9.78
N ALA A 125 16.32 26.19 10.70
CA ALA A 125 15.81 24.87 11.07
C ALA A 125 14.84 24.26 10.03
N GLN A 126 14.39 25.06 9.04
CA GLN A 126 13.49 24.63 7.97
C GLN A 126 13.74 25.40 6.68
N ALA A 127 13.32 24.81 5.55
CA ALA A 127 13.33 25.53 4.27
C ALA A 127 12.12 26.46 4.14
N LEU A 128 10.92 25.95 4.43
CA LEU A 128 9.67 26.73 4.40
C LEU A 128 9.06 26.78 5.80
N LEU A 129 8.54 27.93 6.19
CA LEU A 129 7.89 28.15 7.47
C LEU A 129 6.50 28.77 7.28
N ILE A 130 5.50 28.15 7.88
CA ILE A 130 4.17 28.74 8.10
C ILE A 130 4.02 28.96 9.61
N ASP A 131 3.97 30.23 10.04
CA ASP A 131 3.85 30.63 11.44
C ASP A 131 2.69 31.60 11.68
N HIS A 132 1.78 31.70 10.71
CA HIS A 132 0.55 32.52 10.79
C HIS A 132 -0.67 31.62 10.50
N ALA A 133 -1.78 31.95 11.17
CA ALA A 133 -3.06 31.26 11.01
C ALA A 133 -3.71 31.50 9.63
N ASN A 134 -4.69 30.68 9.28
CA ASN A 134 -5.51 30.84 8.07
C ASN A 134 -4.72 30.70 6.74
N ILE A 135 -3.62 30.00 6.73
CA ILE A 135 -2.81 29.80 5.51
C ILE A 135 -2.97 28.37 5.00
N VAL A 136 -3.31 28.23 3.73
CA VAL A 136 -3.34 26.94 3.03
C VAL A 136 -2.25 26.92 1.97
N LEU A 137 -1.25 26.05 2.12
CA LEU A 137 -0.26 25.76 1.08
C LEU A 137 -0.82 24.65 0.19
N ARG A 138 -1.10 24.94 -1.06
CA ARG A 138 -1.75 24.01 -1.99
C ARG A 138 -0.97 23.83 -3.28
N GLY A 139 -0.71 22.57 -3.63
CA GLY A 139 -0.19 22.15 -4.92
C GLY A 139 -1.27 22.01 -5.99
N ALA A 140 -0.88 21.51 -7.15
CA ALA A 140 -1.77 21.17 -8.26
C ALA A 140 -2.16 19.67 -8.28
N GLY A 141 -1.71 18.91 -7.30
CA GLY A 141 -1.90 17.45 -7.15
C GLY A 141 -0.60 16.75 -6.81
N THR A 142 -0.69 15.56 -6.19
CA THR A 142 0.47 14.78 -5.76
C THR A 142 1.38 14.32 -6.91
N GLU A 143 0.79 14.15 -8.11
CA GLU A 143 1.51 13.78 -9.32
C GLU A 143 1.94 14.99 -10.18
N LYS A 144 1.69 16.21 -9.70
CA LYS A 144 1.91 17.44 -10.47
C LYS A 144 2.82 18.45 -9.78
N THR A 145 2.74 18.56 -8.46
CA THR A 145 3.55 19.49 -7.68
C THR A 145 4.53 18.73 -6.81
N PHE A 146 5.81 18.97 -7.00
CA PHE A 146 6.88 18.34 -6.26
C PHE A 146 7.74 19.36 -5.54
N ILE A 147 7.73 19.35 -4.21
CA ILE A 147 8.61 20.15 -3.36
C ILE A 147 9.87 19.33 -3.08
N LEU A 148 10.99 19.68 -3.68
CA LEU A 148 12.26 18.99 -3.60
C LEU A 148 13.24 19.69 -2.67
N ASN A 149 13.46 19.15 -1.46
CA ASN A 149 14.56 19.61 -0.64
C ASN A 149 15.90 19.13 -1.19
N THR A 150 16.78 20.08 -1.49
CA THR A 150 18.09 19.78 -2.11
C THR A 150 19.24 19.71 -1.12
N ARG A 151 19.02 20.15 0.13
CA ARG A 151 20.03 20.08 1.20
C ARG A 151 20.07 18.67 1.80
N THR A 152 21.25 18.14 2.03
CA THR A 152 21.46 16.79 2.55
C THR A 152 22.01 16.73 3.98
N ASP A 153 22.63 17.79 4.47
CA ASP A 153 22.98 18.01 5.88
C ASP A 153 21.77 18.59 6.66
N MET A 154 20.81 17.73 6.91
CA MET A 154 19.51 18.09 7.44
C MET A 154 19.32 17.72 8.93
N ARG A 155 20.42 17.53 9.66
CA ARG A 155 20.36 17.17 11.08
C ARG A 155 19.42 18.08 11.86
N ALA A 156 18.36 17.49 12.49
CA ALA A 156 17.33 18.17 13.27
C ALA A 156 16.56 19.27 12.51
N ARG A 157 16.58 19.28 11.18
CA ARG A 157 15.90 20.27 10.32
C ARG A 157 14.67 19.66 9.66
N ALA A 158 13.82 20.53 9.13
CA ALA A 158 12.65 20.17 8.33
C ALA A 158 12.69 20.79 6.93
N ALA A 159 12.10 20.12 5.93
CA ALA A 159 11.87 20.76 4.64
C ALA A 159 10.73 21.80 4.75
N LEU A 160 9.65 21.45 5.45
CA LEU A 160 8.52 22.34 5.71
C LEU A 160 8.14 22.29 7.20
N ALA A 161 7.96 23.44 7.81
CA ALA A 161 7.49 23.56 9.19
C ALA A 161 6.21 24.40 9.29
N VAL A 162 5.24 23.91 10.04
CA VAL A 162 4.09 24.68 10.53
C VAL A 162 4.29 24.82 12.03
N ARG A 163 4.58 26.04 12.50
CA ARG A 163 5.02 26.24 13.88
C ARG A 163 4.52 27.54 14.47
N ALA A 164 3.86 27.47 15.61
CA ALA A 164 3.45 28.65 16.35
C ALA A 164 4.62 29.57 16.68
N PRO A 165 4.45 30.89 16.61
CA PRO A 165 5.42 31.87 17.11
C PRO A 165 5.82 31.55 18.55
N GLY A 166 7.11 31.57 18.86
CA GLY A 166 7.62 31.16 20.17
C GLY A 166 7.67 29.65 20.42
N GLY A 167 7.30 28.83 19.42
CA GLY A 167 7.51 27.38 19.41
C GLY A 167 6.40 26.53 20.03
N GLY A 168 5.36 27.10 20.62
CA GLY A 168 4.21 26.40 21.23
C GLY A 168 4.58 25.18 22.10
N ASN A 169 4.63 25.38 23.40
CA ASN A 169 4.95 24.30 24.35
C ASN A 169 3.88 24.26 25.45
N TRP A 170 3.11 23.18 25.47
CA TRP A 170 2.02 23.02 26.46
C TRP A 170 2.51 22.96 27.92
N ARG A 171 3.75 22.58 28.16
CA ARG A 171 4.33 22.54 29.52
C ARG A 171 4.65 23.93 30.06
N THR A 172 4.64 24.97 29.22
CA THR A 172 4.93 26.35 29.63
C THR A 172 3.66 26.99 30.16
N GLU A 173 3.56 27.18 31.46
CA GLU A 173 2.47 27.90 32.11
C GLU A 173 2.72 29.42 32.00
N THR A 174 1.75 30.14 31.48
CA THR A 174 1.82 31.62 31.22
C THR A 174 1.05 32.44 32.25
N SER A 175 0.40 31.77 33.21
CA SER A 175 -0.29 32.37 34.34
C SER A 175 -0.12 31.53 35.59
N PRO A 176 -0.38 32.04 36.77
CA PRO A 176 -0.49 31.23 37.99
C PRO A 176 -1.54 30.16 37.78
N PRO A 177 -1.20 28.88 38.05
CA PRO A 177 -2.14 27.78 37.90
C PRO A 177 -3.23 27.81 38.99
N VAL A 178 -4.39 27.27 38.67
CA VAL A 178 -5.48 27.03 39.63
C VAL A 178 -5.53 25.53 39.95
N ALA A 179 -5.51 25.18 41.25
CA ALA A 179 -5.52 23.80 41.67
C ALA A 179 -6.84 23.09 41.29
N ILE A 180 -6.74 21.84 40.88
CA ILE A 180 -7.85 20.90 40.80
C ILE A 180 -8.07 20.39 42.21
N THR A 181 -9.32 20.42 42.73
CA THR A 181 -9.62 20.19 44.16
C THR A 181 -10.04 18.77 44.50
N GLU A 182 -10.36 17.98 43.49
CA GLU A 182 -10.75 16.57 43.66
C GLU A 182 -9.93 15.70 42.71
N ASP A 183 -9.70 14.46 43.14
CA ASP A 183 -9.03 13.47 42.28
C ASP A 183 -9.89 13.13 41.04
N LEU A 184 -9.26 13.05 39.86
CA LEU A 184 -9.88 12.62 38.64
C LEU A 184 -9.32 11.24 38.23
N PRO A 185 -9.84 10.16 38.83
CA PRO A 185 -9.33 8.80 38.62
C PRO A 185 -9.84 8.15 37.31
N GLY A 186 -10.82 8.75 36.64
CA GLY A 186 -11.44 8.32 35.41
C GLY A 186 -11.59 9.44 34.40
N PRO A 187 -12.18 9.19 33.22
CA PRO A 187 -12.47 10.22 32.22
C PRO A 187 -13.39 11.30 32.81
N ALA A 188 -12.95 12.56 32.75
CA ALA A 188 -13.71 13.67 33.31
C ALA A 188 -13.84 14.84 32.33
N ARG A 189 -15.02 15.45 32.26
CA ARG A 189 -15.28 16.68 31.54
C ARG A 189 -15.62 17.86 32.46
N ALA A 190 -16.24 17.57 33.62
CA ALA A 190 -16.44 18.53 34.69
C ALA A 190 -15.25 18.50 35.64
N ILE A 191 -14.56 19.62 35.80
CA ILE A 191 -13.31 19.74 36.51
C ILE A 191 -13.48 20.65 37.72
N PRO A 192 -13.54 20.14 38.93
CA PRO A 192 -13.57 20.94 40.17
C PRO A 192 -12.25 21.69 40.36
N VAL A 193 -12.29 22.99 40.53
CA VAL A 193 -11.12 23.84 40.69
C VAL A 193 -11.23 24.71 41.94
N ALA A 194 -10.13 25.23 42.46
CA ALA A 194 -10.14 26.07 43.64
C ALA A 194 -10.85 27.42 43.43
N ASP A 195 -10.80 27.94 42.22
CA ASP A 195 -11.48 29.17 41.78
C ASP A 195 -11.76 29.13 40.28
N ALA A 196 -13.02 29.12 39.90
CA ALA A 196 -13.41 29.15 38.48
C ALA A 196 -13.66 30.58 37.96
N SER A 197 -13.70 31.63 38.83
CA SER A 197 -14.09 32.99 38.46
C SER A 197 -13.12 33.65 37.48
N GLY A 198 -11.88 33.21 37.43
CA GLY A 198 -10.84 33.69 36.53
C GLY A 198 -10.87 33.07 35.11
N PHE A 199 -11.75 32.11 34.83
CA PHE A 199 -11.85 31.42 33.53
C PHE A 199 -13.02 31.92 32.69
N SER A 200 -12.93 31.75 31.39
CA SER A 200 -13.96 32.16 30.42
C SER A 200 -14.28 31.00 29.46
N VAL A 201 -15.56 30.95 29.04
CA VAL A 201 -15.97 30.01 27.97
C VAL A 201 -15.23 30.34 26.67
N GLY A 202 -14.74 29.31 26.00
CA GLY A 202 -13.92 29.46 24.78
C GLY A 202 -12.43 29.56 25.04
N GLU A 203 -12.01 29.72 26.30
CA GLU A 203 -10.59 29.79 26.68
C GLU A 203 -9.91 28.42 26.54
N TRP A 204 -8.65 28.42 26.11
CA TRP A 204 -7.83 27.22 26.02
C TRP A 204 -6.88 27.11 27.21
N VAL A 205 -6.90 25.97 27.87
CA VAL A 205 -6.13 25.67 29.07
C VAL A 205 -5.43 24.33 28.97
N VAL A 206 -4.45 24.10 29.82
CA VAL A 206 -3.88 22.77 30.09
C VAL A 206 -4.33 22.31 31.46
N LEU A 207 -4.82 21.07 31.52
CA LEU A 207 -4.99 20.32 32.74
C LEU A 207 -3.78 19.40 32.88
N ARG A 208 -3.09 19.42 33.99
CA ARG A 208 -1.89 18.60 34.18
C ARG A 208 -1.67 18.20 35.63
N ALA A 209 -0.89 17.14 35.83
CA ALA A 209 -0.28 16.77 37.07
C ALA A 209 1.23 16.54 36.88
N ASP A 210 1.99 16.57 37.93
CA ASP A 210 3.43 16.32 37.88
C ASP A 210 3.71 14.82 38.01
N ALA A 211 4.80 14.36 37.40
CA ALA A 211 5.30 13.00 37.64
C ALA A 211 6.01 12.95 38.99
N THR A 212 5.23 12.92 40.08
CA THR A 212 5.74 12.80 41.44
C THR A 212 6.34 11.42 41.70
N PRO A 213 7.11 11.19 42.78
CA PRO A 213 7.52 9.83 43.17
C PRO A 213 6.33 8.89 43.37
N GLU A 214 5.22 9.38 43.92
CA GLU A 214 3.99 8.65 44.19
C GLU A 214 3.29 8.27 42.86
N TYR A 215 3.21 9.21 41.92
CA TYR A 215 2.70 8.96 40.58
C TYR A 215 3.49 7.84 39.87
N VAL A 216 4.82 7.90 39.92
CA VAL A 216 5.69 6.87 39.33
C VAL A 216 5.56 5.53 40.05
N ALA A 217 5.32 5.54 41.35
CA ALA A 217 5.09 4.32 42.14
C ALA A 217 3.77 3.65 41.76
N ASP A 218 2.68 4.40 41.55
CA ASP A 218 1.40 3.86 41.04
C ASP A 218 1.55 3.19 39.69
N LEU A 219 2.45 3.70 38.84
CA LEU A 219 2.78 3.08 37.58
C LEU A 219 3.68 1.84 37.68
N ASN A 220 4.12 1.45 38.86
CA ASN A 220 5.10 0.39 39.08
C ASN A 220 6.44 0.62 38.33
N MET A 221 6.87 1.88 38.17
CA MET A 221 8.04 2.29 37.36
C MET A 221 9.13 2.97 38.17
N THR A 222 9.14 2.83 39.47
CA THR A 222 10.10 3.52 40.39
C THR A 222 11.55 3.19 40.05
N ASP A 223 11.82 1.98 39.60
CA ASP A 223 13.16 1.53 39.19
C ASP A 223 13.67 2.21 37.92
N LEU A 224 12.78 2.68 37.06
CA LEU A 224 13.12 3.32 35.79
C LEU A 224 12.97 4.85 35.83
N TRP A 225 11.89 5.34 36.45
CA TRP A 225 11.49 6.74 36.40
C TRP A 225 11.57 7.44 37.77
N GLY A 226 12.17 6.77 38.79
CA GLY A 226 12.26 7.31 40.15
C GLY A 226 13.18 8.51 40.30
N SER A 227 14.15 8.75 39.37
CA SER A 227 15.05 9.90 39.51
C SER A 227 14.35 11.22 39.18
N PRO A 228 14.75 12.36 39.75
CA PRO A 228 14.21 13.68 39.42
C PRO A 228 14.34 14.03 37.93
N GLU A 229 15.46 13.64 37.31
CA GLU A 229 15.74 13.90 35.89
C GLU A 229 14.77 13.11 34.98
N ALA A 230 14.52 11.84 35.28
CA ALA A 230 13.58 11.00 34.57
C ALA A 230 12.16 11.55 34.71
N ARG A 231 11.72 11.89 35.94
CA ARG A 231 10.40 12.49 36.15
C ARG A 231 10.23 13.82 35.42
N SER A 232 11.27 14.68 35.45
CA SER A 232 11.25 15.93 34.69
C SER A 232 11.11 15.70 33.18
N ALA A 233 11.79 14.70 32.64
CA ALA A 233 11.69 14.32 31.24
C ALA A 233 10.29 13.81 30.86
N LEU A 234 9.67 12.97 31.72
CA LEU A 234 8.30 12.51 31.55
C LEU A 234 7.31 13.69 31.57
N GLY A 235 7.43 14.59 32.58
CA GLY A 235 6.61 15.79 32.74
C GLY A 235 5.18 15.54 33.19
N GLY A 236 4.77 14.32 33.44
CA GLY A 236 3.45 13.93 33.90
C GLY A 236 2.35 13.99 32.83
N PRO A 237 1.12 13.56 33.16
CA PRO A 237 -0.04 13.66 32.30
C PRO A 237 -0.41 15.13 32.06
N LEU A 238 -0.83 15.44 30.82
CA LEU A 238 -1.20 16.79 30.41
C LEU A 238 -2.23 16.71 29.30
N PHE A 239 -3.34 17.50 29.45
CA PHE A 239 -4.43 17.56 28.47
C PHE A 239 -4.70 19.01 28.11
N TYR A 240 -4.58 19.34 26.81
CA TYR A 240 -4.91 20.64 26.26
C TYR A 240 -6.38 20.66 25.88
N ARG A 241 -7.16 21.59 26.48
CA ARG A 241 -8.63 21.57 26.37
C ARG A 241 -9.20 22.98 26.23
N LYS A 242 -10.37 23.06 25.59
CA LYS A 242 -11.15 24.31 25.50
C LYS A 242 -12.23 24.27 26.58
N ILE A 243 -12.41 25.37 27.32
CA ILE A 243 -13.48 25.51 28.29
C ILE A 243 -14.79 25.71 27.56
N THR A 244 -15.79 24.88 27.86
CA THR A 244 -17.14 24.92 27.26
C THR A 244 -18.21 25.50 28.19
N ALA A 245 -17.99 25.41 29.53
CA ALA A 245 -18.83 26.06 30.53
C ALA A 245 -18.04 26.44 31.78
N VAL A 246 -18.48 27.43 32.52
CA VAL A 246 -17.91 27.88 33.80
C VAL A 246 -19.05 28.02 34.80
N ASP A 247 -19.00 27.26 35.88
CA ASP A 247 -19.87 27.42 37.05
C ASP A 247 -19.03 27.99 38.21
N ALA A 248 -19.08 29.31 38.35
CA ALA A 248 -18.30 30.03 39.38
C ALA A 248 -18.82 29.78 40.79
N GLU A 249 -20.11 29.44 40.96
CA GLU A 249 -20.70 29.17 42.29
C GLU A 249 -20.26 27.81 42.83
N ARG A 250 -20.16 26.81 41.96
CA ARG A 250 -19.70 25.47 42.31
C ARG A 250 -18.20 25.30 42.13
N ALA A 251 -17.51 26.31 41.62
CA ALA A 251 -16.10 26.26 41.27
C ALA A 251 -15.76 25.10 40.30
N VAL A 252 -16.54 24.92 39.22
CA VAL A 252 -16.37 23.88 38.24
C VAL A 252 -16.20 24.50 36.84
N ILE A 253 -15.24 24.00 36.05
CA ILE A 253 -15.16 24.26 34.61
C ILE A 253 -15.48 23.00 33.83
N GLU A 254 -16.21 23.14 32.72
CA GLU A 254 -16.38 22.05 31.79
C GLU A 254 -15.43 22.18 30.61
N ILE A 255 -14.94 21.04 30.10
CA ILE A 255 -13.98 20.97 28.99
C ILE A 255 -14.55 20.20 27.79
N ASP A 256 -14.03 20.52 26.61
CA ASP A 256 -14.55 20.09 25.32
C ASP A 256 -14.30 18.60 24.97
N ALA A 257 -13.36 17.94 25.63
CA ALA A 257 -13.10 16.51 25.51
C ALA A 257 -12.62 15.96 26.85
N PRO A 258 -12.89 14.70 27.20
CA PRO A 258 -12.54 14.15 28.51
C PRO A 258 -11.01 14.07 28.73
N THR A 259 -10.61 13.97 30.01
CA THR A 259 -9.26 13.56 30.37
C THR A 259 -9.00 12.13 29.92
N ARG A 260 -7.73 11.80 29.63
CA ARG A 260 -7.37 10.50 29.06
C ARG A 260 -6.60 9.58 30.01
N PHE A 261 -6.24 10.08 31.17
CA PHE A 261 -5.61 9.36 32.26
C PHE A 261 -5.76 10.12 33.58
N ILE A 262 -5.28 9.53 34.67
CA ILE A 262 -5.44 10.06 36.07
C ILE A 262 -4.84 11.45 36.22
N LEU A 263 -5.56 12.32 36.94
CA LEU A 263 -5.05 13.56 37.50
C LEU A 263 -5.40 13.57 39.01
N LEU A 264 -4.41 13.37 39.88
CA LEU A 264 -4.63 13.27 41.30
C LEU A 264 -4.14 14.53 42.03
N THR A 265 -4.87 14.98 43.02
CA THR A 265 -4.56 16.19 43.78
C THR A 265 -3.20 16.14 44.46
N ARG A 266 -2.79 14.95 44.95
CA ARG A 266 -1.47 14.73 45.57
C ARG A 266 -0.33 14.94 44.56
N ASP A 267 -0.56 14.81 43.27
CA ASP A 267 0.41 14.99 42.18
C ASP A 267 0.37 16.41 41.61
N ASN A 268 -0.09 17.40 42.40
CA ASN A 268 -0.18 18.80 42.04
C ASN A 268 -1.05 19.01 40.79
N ALA A 269 -2.23 18.37 40.74
CA ALA A 269 -3.19 18.52 39.66
C ALA A 269 -3.70 19.97 39.58
N ARG A 270 -3.64 20.56 38.36
CA ARG A 270 -3.95 21.97 38.17
C ARG A 270 -4.40 22.31 36.77
N VAL A 271 -5.07 23.44 36.65
CA VAL A 271 -5.43 24.08 35.37
C VAL A 271 -4.59 25.35 35.19
N ALA A 272 -3.98 25.49 34.01
CA ALA A 272 -3.16 26.65 33.70
C ALA A 272 -3.35 27.11 32.25
N ARG A 273 -3.08 28.41 32.00
CA ARG A 273 -2.93 28.94 30.67
C ARG A 273 -1.56 28.59 30.11
N THR A 274 -1.49 28.42 28.82
CA THR A 274 -0.24 28.09 28.11
C THR A 274 0.04 29.06 26.96
N THR A 275 1.16 28.89 26.27
CA THR A 275 1.56 29.70 25.13
C THR A 275 0.53 29.67 24.00
N ALA A 276 0.50 30.74 23.17
CA ALA A 276 -0.38 30.81 22.01
C ALA A 276 -0.10 29.66 21.02
N PHE A 277 -1.13 29.30 20.30
CA PHE A 277 -1.13 28.26 19.29
C PHE A 277 -1.46 28.82 17.91
N LEU A 278 -1.01 28.11 16.89
CA LEU A 278 -1.38 28.35 15.51
C LEU A 278 -2.60 27.47 15.17
N GLU A 279 -3.51 27.97 14.34
CA GLU A 279 -4.70 27.23 13.92
C GLU A 279 -5.07 27.56 12.47
N GLU A 280 -5.97 26.76 11.89
CA GLU A 280 -6.50 26.93 10.53
C GLU A 280 -5.40 26.95 9.46
N VAL A 281 -4.44 26.03 9.56
CA VAL A 281 -3.39 25.84 8.55
C VAL A 281 -3.66 24.56 7.77
N GLY A 282 -3.62 24.65 6.44
CA GLY A 282 -3.77 23.53 5.53
C GLY A 282 -2.51 23.26 4.70
N LEU A 283 -2.17 21.98 4.50
CA LEU A 283 -1.19 21.53 3.52
C LEU A 283 -1.90 20.57 2.58
N GLU A 284 -1.95 20.89 1.28
CA GLU A 284 -2.82 20.19 0.36
C GLU A 284 -2.19 19.91 -1.00
N ASP A 285 -2.45 18.71 -1.55
CA ASP A 285 -2.34 18.38 -2.98
C ASP A 285 -0.92 18.56 -3.57
N PHE A 286 0.12 18.04 -2.89
CA PHE A 286 1.49 18.04 -3.41
C PHE A 286 2.31 16.83 -2.94
N SER A 287 3.43 16.60 -3.62
CA SER A 287 4.47 15.66 -3.16
C SER A 287 5.70 16.39 -2.63
N ILE A 288 6.34 15.82 -1.60
CA ILE A 288 7.54 16.37 -0.97
C ILE A 288 8.63 15.32 -0.82
N GLY A 289 9.88 15.67 -1.10
CA GLY A 289 10.98 14.70 -1.03
C GLY A 289 12.34 15.37 -0.82
N ASN A 290 13.35 14.53 -0.54
CA ASN A 290 14.74 14.98 -0.36
C ASN A 290 15.66 14.39 -1.44
N LEU A 291 16.66 15.15 -1.85
CA LEU A 291 17.84 14.54 -2.45
C LEU A 291 18.50 13.60 -1.44
N GLN A 292 18.95 12.44 -1.94
CA GLN A 292 19.69 11.49 -1.12
C GLN A 292 21.02 12.11 -0.65
N HIS A 293 21.43 11.80 0.56
CA HIS A 293 22.78 12.14 1.05
C HIS A 293 23.82 11.34 0.26
N PRO A 294 24.88 11.98 -0.25
CA PRO A 294 25.82 11.34 -1.17
C PRO A 294 26.79 10.35 -0.54
N GLY A 295 26.89 10.30 0.79
CA GLY A 295 27.83 9.43 1.50
C GLY A 295 27.48 7.94 1.34
N ASP A 296 28.50 7.12 1.03
CA ASP A 296 28.36 5.69 0.80
C ASP A 296 28.59 4.84 2.06
N THR A 297 29.10 5.43 3.15
CA THR A 297 29.44 4.74 4.40
C THR A 297 28.96 5.52 5.63
N GLY A 298 29.02 4.88 6.79
CA GLY A 298 28.62 5.54 8.04
C GLY A 298 27.11 5.51 8.28
N TRP A 299 26.47 4.36 7.99
CA TRP A 299 25.02 4.14 8.11
C TRP A 299 24.64 3.12 9.18
N GLY A 300 25.57 2.81 10.12
CA GLY A 300 25.29 1.92 11.24
C GLY A 300 24.22 2.47 12.20
N GLU A 301 23.68 1.62 13.05
CA GLU A 301 22.56 1.97 13.95
C GLU A 301 22.88 3.16 14.89
N GLU A 302 24.13 3.28 15.35
CA GLU A 302 24.60 4.34 16.27
C GLU A 302 25.41 5.46 15.56
N ASP A 303 25.65 5.35 14.26
CA ASP A 303 26.48 6.30 13.49
C ASP A 303 25.92 7.73 13.49
N TYR A 304 24.64 7.91 13.80
CA TYR A 304 24.03 9.23 13.96
C TYR A 304 24.65 10.09 15.06
N ARG A 305 25.49 9.52 15.93
CA ARG A 305 26.18 10.22 17.04
C ARG A 305 27.53 10.79 16.63
N ASP A 306 28.14 10.27 15.57
CA ASP A 306 29.49 10.62 15.12
C ASP A 306 29.43 11.60 13.96
N PRO A 307 29.93 12.86 14.14
CA PRO A 307 29.95 13.86 13.07
C PRO A 307 30.71 13.45 11.79
N ALA A 308 31.58 12.44 11.87
CA ALA A 308 32.31 11.92 10.71
C ALA A 308 31.50 10.91 9.87
N ARG A 309 30.24 10.63 10.23
CA ARG A 309 29.40 9.61 9.61
C ARG A 309 28.23 10.24 8.84
N SER A 310 27.85 9.65 7.71
CA SER A 310 26.74 10.15 6.89
C SER A 310 25.39 10.18 7.64
N ALA A 311 25.15 9.20 8.51
CA ALA A 311 23.96 9.15 9.36
C ALA A 311 23.82 10.35 10.31
N TYR A 312 24.95 11.03 10.66
CA TYR A 312 24.92 12.22 11.50
C TYR A 312 24.18 13.37 10.82
N ASP A 313 24.46 13.63 9.56
CA ASP A 313 23.86 14.72 8.79
C ASP A 313 22.38 14.51 8.54
N THR A 314 21.94 13.26 8.43
CA THR A 314 20.54 12.91 8.17
C THR A 314 19.70 12.75 9.43
N HIS A 315 20.34 12.64 10.60
CA HIS A 315 19.67 12.35 11.87
C HIS A 315 18.58 13.37 12.22
N ALA A 316 17.42 12.86 12.61
CA ALA A 316 16.26 13.64 13.04
C ALA A 316 15.80 14.70 12.02
N SER A 317 16.08 14.48 10.73
CA SER A 317 15.51 15.28 9.63
C SER A 317 14.04 14.91 9.41
N TRP A 318 13.23 15.88 8.99
CA TRP A 318 11.80 15.72 8.76
C TRP A 318 11.41 16.29 7.39
N LEU A 319 10.47 15.65 6.70
CA LEU A 319 9.82 16.29 5.56
C LEU A 319 8.88 17.39 6.03
N VAL A 320 7.99 17.08 6.96
CA VAL A 320 7.01 18.04 7.51
C VAL A 320 7.00 18.00 9.03
N ARG A 321 7.10 19.18 9.65
CA ARG A 321 7.05 19.33 11.11
C ARG A 321 5.94 20.27 11.53
N TRP A 322 5.01 19.77 12.33
CA TRP A 322 3.98 20.55 13.00
C TRP A 322 4.36 20.76 14.47
N GLN A 323 4.26 21.98 14.96
CA GLN A 323 4.60 22.28 16.36
C GLN A 323 3.78 23.43 16.92
N GLY A 324 3.05 23.17 18.03
CA GLY A 324 2.19 24.16 18.66
C GLY A 324 0.99 24.53 17.77
N VAL A 325 0.34 23.54 17.17
CA VAL A 325 -0.72 23.76 16.18
C VAL A 325 -1.98 23.01 16.57
N ARG A 326 -3.14 23.62 16.34
CA ARG A 326 -4.44 23.00 16.54
C ARG A 326 -5.37 23.22 15.35
N ASP A 327 -6.45 22.45 15.29
CA ASP A 327 -7.54 22.62 14.31
C ASP A 327 -7.02 22.97 12.91
N SER A 328 -6.22 22.06 12.35
CA SER A 328 -5.51 22.22 11.07
C SER A 328 -5.47 20.90 10.34
N TRP A 329 -4.98 20.88 9.09
CA TRP A 329 -5.04 19.65 8.30
C TRP A 329 -3.88 19.49 7.31
N MET A 330 -3.64 18.27 6.93
CA MET A 330 -2.77 17.88 5.83
C MET A 330 -3.52 16.86 4.98
N ARG A 331 -3.76 17.15 3.71
CA ARG A 331 -4.57 16.34 2.81
C ARG A 331 -3.86 16.08 1.50
N SER A 332 -3.87 14.80 1.05
CA SER A 332 -3.23 14.39 -0.21
C SER A 332 -1.80 14.96 -0.32
N VAL A 333 -0.96 14.61 0.65
CA VAL A 333 0.47 14.95 0.65
C VAL A 333 1.29 13.68 0.73
N HIS A 334 2.06 13.41 -0.32
CA HIS A 334 2.83 12.18 -0.47
C HIS A 334 4.34 12.45 -0.48
N SER A 335 5.12 11.48 0.00
CA SER A 335 6.56 11.52 -0.25
C SER A 335 6.88 10.98 -1.63
N PHE A 336 7.83 11.57 -2.36
CA PHE A 336 8.23 11.11 -3.68
C PHE A 336 9.74 10.86 -3.76
N ARG A 337 10.15 10.00 -4.70
CA ARG A 337 11.55 9.80 -5.05
C ARG A 337 11.98 10.85 -6.08
N PRO A 338 12.90 11.75 -5.75
CA PRO A 338 13.50 12.63 -6.76
C PRO A 338 14.21 11.85 -7.87
N ALA A 339 14.07 12.28 -9.11
CA ALA A 339 14.68 11.61 -10.26
C ALA A 339 16.23 11.53 -10.16
N ALA A 340 16.84 12.48 -9.48
CA ALA A 340 18.28 12.51 -9.25
C ALA A 340 18.77 11.48 -8.21
N ASN A 341 17.88 10.89 -7.42
CA ASN A 341 18.24 9.88 -6.43
C ASN A 341 18.52 8.54 -7.13
N THR A 342 19.74 8.05 -7.01
CA THR A 342 20.16 6.74 -7.56
C THR A 342 19.59 5.58 -6.76
N LYS A 343 19.34 5.77 -5.47
CA LYS A 343 18.68 4.81 -4.57
C LYS A 343 17.18 5.13 -4.44
N PRO A 344 16.35 4.18 -4.02
CA PRO A 344 14.91 4.41 -3.84
C PRO A 344 14.62 5.22 -2.56
N VAL A 345 15.15 6.42 -2.47
CA VAL A 345 15.05 7.32 -1.32
C VAL A 345 14.05 8.43 -1.60
N HIS A 346 13.08 8.61 -0.68
CA HIS A 346 12.13 9.73 -0.70
C HIS A 346 12.51 10.80 0.32
N MET A 347 13.11 10.41 1.44
CA MET A 347 13.50 11.28 2.55
C MET A 347 14.80 10.83 3.20
N LEU A 348 15.46 11.74 3.88
CA LEU A 348 16.73 11.41 4.55
C LEU A 348 16.51 10.54 5.80
N SER A 349 15.51 10.88 6.64
CA SER A 349 15.19 10.09 7.83
C SER A 349 13.69 9.98 8.09
N ASN A 350 12.98 11.05 8.41
CA ASN A 350 11.61 10.99 8.92
C ASN A 350 10.62 11.73 8.01
N GLY A 351 9.34 11.29 8.04
CA GLY A 351 8.27 11.89 7.26
C GLY A 351 7.60 13.06 7.97
N VAL A 352 6.51 12.81 8.70
CA VAL A 352 5.69 13.83 9.38
C VAL A 352 5.79 13.69 10.88
N VAL A 353 5.90 14.79 11.60
CA VAL A 353 5.76 14.81 13.06
C VAL A 353 4.78 15.87 13.53
N LEU A 354 3.91 15.48 14.46
CA LEU A 354 3.01 16.35 15.21
C LEU A 354 3.57 16.53 16.63
N ILE A 355 3.96 17.75 17.00
CA ILE A 355 4.54 18.08 18.30
C ILE A 355 3.66 19.12 19.00
N SER A 356 3.18 18.83 20.20
CA SER A 356 2.23 19.70 20.89
C SER A 356 1.12 20.17 19.92
N ALA A 357 0.44 19.18 19.33
CA ALA A 357 -0.57 19.39 18.32
C ALA A 357 -1.92 18.83 18.76
N ARG A 358 -3.03 19.46 18.45
CA ARG A 358 -4.37 18.98 18.79
C ARG A 358 -5.36 19.19 17.65
N GLY A 359 -6.20 18.17 17.41
CA GLY A 359 -7.24 18.26 16.41
C GLY A 359 -6.69 18.42 14.99
N ILE A 360 -5.54 17.81 14.69
CA ILE A 360 -4.99 17.79 13.33
C ILE A 360 -5.57 16.61 12.60
N THR A 361 -6.12 16.83 11.40
CA THR A 361 -6.50 15.76 10.48
C THR A 361 -5.41 15.57 9.43
N LEU A 362 -4.82 14.37 9.39
CA LEU A 362 -3.99 13.89 8.29
C LEU A 362 -4.90 12.99 7.43
N GLU A 363 -5.16 13.36 6.20
CA GLU A 363 -6.03 12.62 5.29
C GLU A 363 -5.25 12.27 4.02
N ASP A 364 -5.21 10.98 3.66
CA ASP A 364 -4.46 10.53 2.48
C ASP A 364 -3.00 11.01 2.47
N VAL A 365 -2.32 10.84 3.57
CA VAL A 365 -0.88 11.15 3.67
C VAL A 365 -0.09 9.87 3.45
N GLU A 366 0.87 9.88 2.50
CA GLU A 366 1.74 8.74 2.23
C GLU A 366 3.22 9.07 2.44
N MET A 367 3.86 8.35 3.36
CA MET A 367 5.28 8.51 3.69
C MET A 367 6.02 7.19 3.56
N GLN A 368 7.16 7.18 2.85
CA GLN A 368 7.92 5.96 2.61
C GLN A 368 9.39 6.22 2.30
N ARG A 369 10.20 5.16 2.40
CA ARG A 369 11.57 5.06 1.88
C ARG A 369 12.55 6.09 2.46
N PRO A 370 12.81 6.04 3.78
CA PRO A 370 13.89 6.81 4.39
C PRO A 370 15.25 6.29 3.89
N GLN A 371 16.22 7.19 3.73
CA GLN A 371 17.60 6.76 3.48
C GLN A 371 18.19 6.09 4.71
N TYR A 372 18.00 6.69 5.88
CA TYR A 372 18.49 6.19 7.16
C TYR A 372 17.35 5.90 8.14
N GLY A 373 17.33 4.70 8.67
CA GLY A 373 16.38 4.22 9.67
C GLY A 373 17.06 3.62 10.92
N GLY A 374 18.25 4.09 11.28
CA GLY A 374 18.99 3.61 12.45
C GLY A 374 18.47 4.12 13.78
N GLY A 375 19.26 3.97 14.84
CA GLY A 375 18.94 4.39 16.21
C GLY A 375 18.68 5.89 16.37
N GLY A 376 18.31 6.33 17.59
CA GLY A 376 18.14 7.75 17.92
C GLY A 376 16.90 8.43 17.34
N GLY A 377 15.88 7.69 16.94
CA GLY A 377 14.62 8.27 16.44
C GLY A 377 14.64 8.60 14.95
N ASN A 378 15.13 7.68 14.14
CA ASN A 378 15.19 7.78 12.69
C ASN A 378 14.28 6.74 12.03
N GLY A 379 13.84 7.02 10.80
CA GLY A 379 12.98 6.14 10.01
C GLY A 379 11.52 6.09 10.47
N TYR A 380 11.00 7.18 11.05
CA TYR A 380 9.61 7.35 11.48
C TYR A 380 8.80 8.04 10.38
N MET A 381 7.72 7.40 9.94
CA MET A 381 6.94 7.97 8.84
C MET A 381 5.92 9.00 9.32
N ILE A 382 5.08 8.64 10.29
CA ILE A 382 4.10 9.56 10.91
C ILE A 382 4.22 9.42 12.42
N ARG A 383 4.62 10.51 13.09
CA ARG A 383 4.85 10.50 14.54
C ARG A 383 3.95 11.48 15.28
N PHE A 384 3.27 10.97 16.29
CA PHE A 384 2.52 11.71 17.28
C PHE A 384 3.39 11.90 18.54
N SER A 385 3.74 13.14 18.87
CA SER A 385 4.60 13.47 20.01
C SER A 385 4.00 14.60 20.84
N ALA A 386 3.48 14.32 21.99
CA ALA A 386 2.60 15.23 22.73
C ALA A 386 1.43 15.73 21.82
N ALA A 387 0.94 14.87 20.94
CA ALA A 387 -0.21 15.14 20.08
C ALA A 387 -1.49 14.60 20.73
N GLN A 388 -2.59 15.33 20.60
CA GLN A 388 -3.86 14.98 21.26
C GLN A 388 -5.03 15.12 20.30
N GLU A 389 -5.98 14.18 20.36
CA GLU A 389 -7.20 14.22 19.56
C GLU A 389 -6.92 14.49 18.07
N CYS A 390 -5.79 13.97 17.53
CA CYS A 390 -5.48 14.05 16.11
C CYS A 390 -6.01 12.81 15.38
N LEU A 391 -6.36 12.96 14.11
CA LEU A 391 -6.87 11.90 13.25
C LEU A 391 -5.93 11.68 12.07
N ALA A 392 -5.48 10.43 11.88
CA ALA A 392 -4.87 9.98 10.63
C ALA A 392 -5.88 9.12 9.89
N LEU A 393 -6.45 9.66 8.82
CA LEU A 393 -7.50 9.03 8.02
C LEU A 393 -6.90 8.55 6.70
N HIS A 394 -7.00 7.24 6.43
CA HIS A 394 -6.50 6.58 5.21
C HIS A 394 -5.03 6.88 4.88
N CYS A 395 -4.21 7.12 5.91
CA CYS A 395 -2.78 7.36 5.75
C CYS A 395 -2.04 6.07 5.42
N ARG A 396 -0.96 6.18 4.64
CA ARG A 396 -0.14 5.04 4.23
C ARG A 396 1.31 5.24 4.63
N THR A 397 1.90 4.20 5.21
CA THR A 397 3.33 4.14 5.52
C THR A 397 3.92 2.89 4.91
N ARG A 398 5.01 3.04 4.13
CA ARG A 398 5.60 1.91 3.41
C ARG A 398 7.12 1.94 3.50
N PHE A 399 7.76 0.77 3.47
CA PHE A 399 9.22 0.64 3.40
C PHE A 399 9.95 1.56 4.38
N ASN A 400 9.85 1.26 5.67
CA ASN A 400 10.34 2.12 6.74
C ASN A 400 10.89 1.31 7.92
N ARG A 401 11.31 1.99 8.99
CA ARG A 401 11.66 1.35 10.27
C ARG A 401 10.45 1.31 11.21
N HIS A 402 9.72 2.42 11.31
CA HIS A 402 8.48 2.55 12.06
C HIS A 402 7.46 3.34 11.20
N GLY A 403 6.30 2.75 10.97
CA GLY A 403 5.23 3.40 10.21
C GLY A 403 4.56 4.51 11.00
N PHE A 404 3.68 4.16 11.92
CA PHE A 404 3.02 5.06 12.85
C PHE A 404 3.67 4.98 14.22
N VAL A 405 3.88 6.12 14.87
CA VAL A 405 4.61 6.19 16.14
C VAL A 405 3.91 7.10 17.13
N PHE A 406 3.60 6.60 18.31
CA PHE A 406 3.12 7.39 19.45
C PHE A 406 4.22 7.53 20.48
N SER A 407 4.47 8.75 20.97
CA SER A 407 5.59 9.02 21.88
C SER A 407 5.24 9.99 22.99
N GLY A 408 5.46 9.56 24.23
CA GLY A 408 5.38 10.41 25.42
C GLY A 408 4.01 10.42 26.07
N MET A 409 4.01 10.67 27.37
CA MET A 409 2.85 10.64 28.27
C MET A 409 1.77 11.67 27.92
N GLN A 410 2.12 12.72 27.17
CA GLN A 410 1.17 13.75 26.71
C GLN A 410 0.51 13.41 25.36
N THR A 411 0.84 12.26 24.78
CA THR A 411 0.25 11.80 23.51
C THR A 411 -0.99 10.98 23.82
N SER A 412 -2.18 11.51 23.49
CA SER A 412 -3.43 10.89 23.92
C SER A 412 -4.62 11.20 23.02
N GLY A 413 -5.58 10.28 22.97
CA GLY A 413 -6.85 10.46 22.27
C GLY A 413 -6.71 10.50 20.74
N ASN A 414 -5.55 10.14 20.19
CA ASN A 414 -5.36 10.15 18.75
C ASN A 414 -5.97 8.90 18.12
N VAL A 415 -6.40 9.04 16.89
CA VAL A 415 -7.00 7.96 16.09
C VAL A 415 -6.23 7.77 14.80
N ILE A 416 -5.87 6.53 14.47
CA ILE A 416 -5.50 6.11 13.12
C ILE A 416 -6.66 5.30 12.58
N ARG A 417 -7.33 5.82 11.56
CA ARG A 417 -8.52 5.20 10.97
C ARG A 417 -8.24 4.76 9.54
N GLY A 418 -8.35 3.45 9.30
CA GLY A 418 -8.05 2.87 8.00
C GLY A 418 -6.60 3.08 7.56
N GLY A 419 -6.33 2.92 6.28
CA GLY A 419 -5.00 3.09 5.72
C GLY A 419 -4.13 1.83 5.77
N LEU A 420 -2.83 1.99 5.53
CA LEU A 420 -1.91 0.88 5.32
C LEU A 420 -0.58 1.12 6.02
N ALA A 421 -0.10 0.14 6.78
CA ALA A 421 1.29 0.06 7.21
C ALA A 421 1.95 -1.15 6.54
N ARG A 422 3.00 -0.91 5.75
CA ARG A 422 3.62 -1.96 4.94
C ARG A 422 5.13 -1.95 5.01
N ARG A 423 5.70 -3.15 5.21
CA ARG A 423 7.15 -3.42 5.16
C ARG A 423 7.97 -2.52 6.08
N THR A 424 7.78 -2.62 7.37
CA THR A 424 8.77 -2.19 8.35
C THR A 424 10.01 -3.09 8.25
N ALA A 425 11.15 -2.70 8.72
CA ALA A 425 12.44 -3.35 8.52
C ALA A 425 13.14 -2.97 7.20
N TRP A 426 12.88 -1.77 6.70
CA TRP A 426 13.48 -1.26 5.47
C TRP A 426 14.21 0.08 5.69
N GLN A 427 15.38 0.21 5.09
CA GLN A 427 16.10 1.46 4.88
C GLN A 427 16.94 1.34 3.62
N ALA A 428 17.26 2.47 2.98
CA ALA A 428 18.06 2.44 1.76
C ALA A 428 19.55 2.17 2.03
N GLU A 429 20.05 2.60 3.19
CA GLU A 429 21.42 2.44 3.60
C GLU A 429 21.56 1.45 4.77
N GLY A 430 22.65 0.69 4.78
CA GLY A 430 22.94 -0.27 5.86
C GLY A 430 22.14 -1.58 5.78
N GLY A 431 21.32 -1.76 4.73
CA GLY A 431 20.57 -3.00 4.50
C GLY A 431 19.29 -3.09 5.32
N ARG A 432 18.85 -4.33 5.60
CA ARG A 432 17.61 -4.60 6.32
C ARG A 432 17.74 -4.21 7.79
N THR A 433 16.83 -3.37 8.30
CA THR A 433 16.75 -3.08 9.74
C THR A 433 16.07 -4.24 10.47
N ASN A 434 16.30 -4.36 11.77
CA ASN A 434 15.43 -5.18 12.62
C ASN A 434 14.09 -4.47 12.71
N GLY A 435 13.13 -4.81 11.85
CA GLY A 435 11.82 -4.19 11.81
C GLY A 435 11.19 -4.09 13.20
N ARG A 436 10.82 -2.87 13.57
CA ARG A 436 10.28 -2.56 14.88
C ARG A 436 8.77 -2.40 14.89
N GLY A 437 8.15 -2.50 13.71
CA GLY A 437 6.72 -2.27 13.53
C GLY A 437 6.29 -0.82 13.71
N SER A 438 5.00 -0.56 13.48
CA SER A 438 4.32 0.63 13.97
C SER A 438 4.17 0.52 15.49
N ASP A 439 4.35 1.58 16.26
CA ASP A 439 4.47 1.40 17.70
C ASP A 439 4.01 2.56 18.59
N HIS A 440 3.62 2.19 19.79
CA HIS A 440 3.74 3.05 20.95
C HIS A 440 5.20 3.01 21.40
N HIS A 441 5.93 4.12 21.23
CA HIS A 441 7.38 4.07 21.26
C HIS A 441 7.98 4.17 22.66
N MET A 442 7.48 5.08 23.49
CA MET A 442 8.04 5.34 24.81
C MET A 442 7.10 6.12 25.72
N HIS A 443 7.35 6.03 27.03
CA HIS A 443 6.82 6.91 28.08
C HIS A 443 5.30 6.97 28.13
N LEU A 444 4.66 5.81 28.10
CA LEU A 444 3.26 5.63 28.47
C LEU A 444 2.30 6.56 27.72
N SER A 445 2.30 6.52 26.36
CA SER A 445 1.26 7.19 25.57
C SER A 445 -0.12 6.65 25.94
N GLN A 446 -1.16 7.50 25.97
CA GLN A 446 -2.40 7.22 26.67
C GLN A 446 -3.58 7.18 25.69
N SER A 447 -4.38 6.11 25.75
CA SER A 447 -5.70 6.10 25.14
C SER A 447 -5.67 6.54 23.67
N ASN A 448 -4.92 5.83 22.85
CA ASN A 448 -4.91 6.04 21.40
C ASN A 448 -5.64 4.87 20.72
N LEU A 449 -6.28 5.13 19.60
CA LEU A 449 -7.05 4.14 18.85
C LEU A 449 -6.41 3.86 17.50
N ILE A 450 -6.20 2.60 17.20
CA ILE A 450 -5.82 2.09 15.88
C ILE A 450 -7.01 1.31 15.35
N ASP A 451 -7.70 1.85 14.35
CA ASP A 451 -9.02 1.44 13.91
C ASP A 451 -9.02 1.04 12.44
N GLY A 452 -9.20 -0.24 12.14
CA GLY A 452 -9.36 -0.76 10.79
C GLY A 452 -8.13 -0.62 9.88
N VAL A 453 -6.93 -0.52 10.44
CA VAL A 453 -5.68 -0.39 9.67
C VAL A 453 -5.30 -1.73 9.07
N THR A 454 -4.87 -1.72 7.79
CA THR A 454 -4.31 -2.89 7.12
C THR A 454 -2.80 -2.96 7.36
N LEU A 455 -2.32 -4.15 7.73
CA LEU A 455 -0.92 -4.45 8.03
C LEU A 455 -0.37 -5.49 7.05
N ASP A 456 0.72 -5.15 6.35
CA ASP A 456 1.36 -6.01 5.37
C ASP A 456 2.87 -6.06 5.58
N GLU A 457 3.40 -7.14 6.11
CA GLU A 457 4.79 -7.23 6.60
C GLU A 457 5.09 -6.11 7.63
N ASP A 458 4.09 -5.78 8.46
CA ASP A 458 4.17 -4.83 9.57
C ASP A 458 3.36 -5.36 10.75
N PHE A 459 3.52 -4.77 11.92
CA PHE A 459 2.75 -5.04 13.10
C PHE A 459 2.68 -3.80 13.99
N PHE A 460 1.66 -3.68 14.81
CA PHE A 460 1.60 -2.67 15.87
C PHE A 460 2.12 -3.24 17.18
N GLN A 461 2.91 -2.44 17.90
CA GLN A 461 3.48 -2.80 19.20
C GLN A 461 3.14 -1.77 20.28
N ALA A 462 2.58 -2.24 21.39
CA ALA A 462 2.58 -1.58 22.68
C ALA A 462 3.29 -2.53 23.64
N ALA A 463 4.50 -2.19 24.12
CA ALA A 463 5.33 -3.16 24.80
C ALA A 463 6.23 -2.54 25.88
N TRP A 464 6.79 -3.41 26.68
CA TRP A 464 7.91 -3.08 27.58
C TRP A 464 9.17 -2.80 26.78
N ARG A 465 9.76 -1.62 26.97
CA ARG A 465 11.04 -1.25 26.36
C ARG A 465 12.13 -0.90 27.41
N GLY A 466 11.88 -1.19 28.65
CA GLY A 466 12.83 -1.16 29.75
C GLY A 466 13.84 -0.02 29.71
N LEU A 467 15.11 -0.38 29.67
CA LEU A 467 16.25 0.55 29.80
C LEU A 467 16.65 1.25 28.46
N TRP A 468 15.86 1.17 27.42
CA TRP A 468 16.22 1.82 26.17
C TRP A 468 16.11 3.35 26.26
N GLY A 469 17.07 4.03 25.59
CA GLY A 469 17.11 5.49 25.54
C GLY A 469 17.84 6.15 26.71
N THR A 470 18.09 7.45 26.61
CA THR A 470 18.73 8.26 27.66
C THR A 470 17.86 8.33 28.93
N HIS A 471 16.54 8.39 28.73
CA HIS A 471 15.54 8.19 29.76
C HIS A 471 14.80 6.89 29.43
N PRO A 472 14.79 5.91 30.35
CA PRO A 472 14.19 4.60 30.08
C PRO A 472 12.78 4.70 29.53
N HIS A 473 12.51 3.95 28.45
CA HIS A 473 11.20 4.01 27.77
C HIS A 473 10.06 3.43 28.59
N GLY A 474 10.32 2.40 29.40
CA GLY A 474 9.34 1.75 30.27
C GLY A 474 8.24 1.05 29.48
N LEU A 475 7.04 0.93 30.05
CA LEU A 475 5.84 0.59 29.32
C LEU A 475 5.45 1.75 28.41
N THR A 476 5.11 1.42 27.18
CA THR A 476 4.99 2.43 26.10
C THR A 476 3.58 2.95 25.93
N ALA A 477 2.57 2.24 26.46
CA ALA A 477 1.16 2.61 26.35
C ALA A 477 0.32 2.23 27.55
N THR A 478 -0.86 2.86 27.64
CA THR A 478 -1.96 2.49 28.53
C THR A 478 -3.28 2.82 27.85
N HIS A 479 -4.33 1.99 28.05
CA HIS A 479 -5.70 2.18 27.54
C HIS A 479 -5.78 2.42 26.01
N SER A 480 -4.76 2.02 25.26
CA SER A 480 -4.82 2.09 23.81
C SER A 480 -5.57 0.89 23.23
N VAL A 481 -6.29 1.12 22.14
CA VAL A 481 -7.20 0.16 21.53
C VAL A 481 -6.73 -0.16 20.11
N PHE A 482 -6.62 -1.46 19.82
CA PHE A 482 -6.48 -2.00 18.48
C PHE A 482 -7.83 -2.59 18.08
N TRP A 483 -8.50 -1.95 17.13
CA TRP A 483 -9.86 -2.30 16.73
C TRP A 483 -9.90 -2.73 15.27
N ASN A 484 -10.38 -3.95 15.01
CA ASN A 484 -10.64 -4.51 13.67
C ASN A 484 -9.47 -4.42 12.69
N LEU A 485 -8.25 -4.70 13.13
CA LEU A 485 -7.07 -4.64 12.29
C LEU A 485 -7.07 -5.78 11.26
N GLU A 486 -6.59 -5.47 10.06
CA GLU A 486 -6.44 -6.44 9.00
C GLU A 486 -4.97 -6.78 8.77
N GLY A 487 -4.61 -8.05 8.80
CA GLY A 487 -3.27 -8.50 8.44
C GLY A 487 -3.26 -9.28 7.12
N LEU A 488 -2.41 -8.85 6.20
CA LEU A 488 -2.21 -9.54 4.92
C LEU A 488 -1.07 -10.55 5.00
N ARG A 489 0.06 -10.16 5.56
CA ARG A 489 1.25 -10.99 5.76
C ARG A 489 1.95 -10.60 7.04
N TYR A 490 2.48 -11.61 7.72
CA TYR A 490 3.33 -11.36 8.89
C TYR A 490 4.70 -10.79 8.49
N LEU A 491 5.25 -9.92 9.33
CA LEU A 491 6.66 -9.56 9.24
C LEU A 491 7.52 -10.79 9.57
N PHE A 492 8.58 -11.01 8.80
CA PHE A 492 9.48 -12.14 9.02
C PHE A 492 9.95 -12.23 10.48
N GLY A 493 9.75 -13.40 11.09
CA GLY A 493 10.08 -13.66 12.51
C GLY A 493 9.10 -13.07 13.53
N ARG A 494 7.93 -12.56 13.09
CA ARG A 494 6.86 -12.03 13.93
C ARG A 494 5.52 -12.63 13.49
N PRO A 495 5.08 -13.76 14.07
CA PRO A 495 3.84 -14.45 13.68
C PRO A 495 2.59 -13.79 14.30
N PHE A 496 2.52 -12.46 14.31
CA PHE A 496 1.40 -11.67 14.83
C PHE A 496 1.37 -10.29 14.17
N ILE A 497 0.20 -9.66 14.16
CA ILE A 497 0.01 -8.27 13.68
C ILE A 497 -0.13 -7.27 14.82
N VAL A 498 -0.40 -7.72 16.03
CA VAL A 498 -0.41 -6.89 17.24
C VAL A 498 0.41 -7.59 18.31
N GLU A 499 1.29 -6.84 18.96
CA GLU A 499 1.93 -7.22 20.23
C GLU A 499 1.54 -6.18 21.28
N SER A 500 0.75 -6.58 22.28
CA SER A 500 0.24 -5.66 23.28
C SER A 500 0.56 -6.12 24.69
N GLU A 501 1.31 -5.27 25.41
CA GLU A 501 1.65 -5.39 26.82
C GLU A 501 1.60 -3.97 27.41
N GLN A 502 0.41 -3.51 27.79
CA GLN A 502 0.18 -2.15 28.26
C GLN A 502 0.12 -2.07 29.79
N PHE A 503 0.27 -0.88 30.32
CA PHE A 503 0.07 -0.63 31.75
C PHE A 503 -1.43 -0.60 32.07
N ALA A 504 -1.84 -1.21 33.16
CA ALA A 504 -3.20 -1.38 33.64
C ALA A 504 -4.08 -2.12 32.62
N TYR A 505 -4.54 -1.45 31.58
CA TYR A 505 -5.40 -2.04 30.56
C TYR A 505 -4.94 -1.68 29.15
N GLY A 506 -4.99 -2.66 28.25
CA GLY A 506 -4.87 -2.54 26.81
C GLY A 506 -5.95 -3.38 26.13
N TYR A 507 -6.28 -3.09 24.88
CA TYR A 507 -7.41 -3.73 24.21
C TYR A 507 -7.05 -4.12 22.79
N VAL A 508 -7.31 -5.38 22.42
CA VAL A 508 -7.23 -5.88 21.04
C VAL A 508 -8.57 -6.52 20.69
N ILE A 509 -9.37 -5.86 19.88
CA ILE A 509 -10.74 -6.25 19.59
C ILE A 509 -10.92 -6.40 18.09
N GLY A 510 -11.13 -7.64 17.65
CA GLY A 510 -11.26 -7.99 16.25
C GLY A 510 -9.96 -7.85 15.45
N THR A 511 -9.49 -8.96 14.91
CA THR A 511 -8.50 -8.96 13.85
C THR A 511 -9.04 -9.78 12.70
N ARG A 512 -8.57 -9.52 11.47
CA ARG A 512 -9.05 -10.19 10.27
C ARG A 512 -7.95 -10.36 9.23
N GLY A 513 -8.28 -11.04 8.15
CA GLY A 513 -7.38 -11.32 7.05
C GLY A 513 -6.54 -12.61 7.27
N PRO A 514 -5.69 -12.97 6.30
CA PRO A 514 -4.91 -14.21 6.35
C PRO A 514 -3.82 -14.21 7.43
N ALA A 515 -3.45 -13.04 7.98
CA ALA A 515 -2.47 -12.90 9.04
C ALA A 515 -3.12 -12.16 10.23
N SER A 516 -3.90 -12.83 11.05
CA SER A 516 -4.76 -12.21 12.08
C SER A 516 -4.33 -12.48 13.53
N GLU A 517 -3.24 -13.23 13.75
CA GLU A 517 -2.78 -13.59 15.10
C GLU A 517 -2.23 -12.39 15.88
N ILE A 518 -2.33 -12.47 17.22
CA ILE A 518 -1.85 -11.46 18.15
C ILE A 518 -0.92 -12.07 19.18
N ALA A 519 -0.11 -11.23 19.83
CA ALA A 519 0.71 -11.59 20.96
C ALA A 519 0.36 -10.71 22.18
N LEU A 520 0.04 -11.34 23.29
CA LEU A 520 -0.21 -10.67 24.58
C LEU A 520 0.84 -11.14 25.59
N PRO A 521 2.07 -10.64 25.52
CA PRO A 521 3.12 -11.03 26.46
C PRO A 521 2.80 -10.53 27.87
N ARG A 522 3.31 -11.26 28.86
CA ARG A 522 3.23 -10.91 30.27
C ARG A 522 4.65 -10.89 30.88
N ALA A 523 5.59 -10.32 30.14
CA ALA A 523 6.99 -10.34 30.53
C ALA A 523 7.28 -9.51 31.79
N GLN A 524 6.43 -8.52 32.05
CA GLN A 524 6.59 -7.60 33.19
C GLN A 524 5.74 -7.95 34.44
N GLY A 525 5.01 -9.06 34.37
CA GLY A 525 4.24 -9.55 35.54
C GLY A 525 3.31 -8.47 36.15
N PRO A 526 3.50 -8.08 37.42
CA PRO A 526 2.58 -7.16 38.09
C PRO A 526 2.44 -5.78 37.44
N ARG A 527 3.38 -5.34 36.58
CA ARG A 527 3.28 -4.07 35.84
C ARG A 527 2.23 -4.08 34.75
N THR A 528 1.92 -5.26 34.27
CA THR A 528 0.98 -5.49 33.15
C THR A 528 -0.16 -6.42 33.59
N ASP A 529 -0.56 -6.38 34.85
CA ASP A 529 -1.78 -7.00 35.34
C ASP A 529 -2.94 -5.99 35.32
N PRO A 530 -4.08 -6.41 34.81
CA PRO A 530 -4.36 -7.66 34.11
C PRO A 530 -3.66 -7.75 32.73
N VAL A 531 -3.59 -8.96 32.17
CA VAL A 531 -3.20 -9.13 30.76
C VAL A 531 -4.18 -8.36 29.88
N ASP A 532 -3.69 -7.75 28.82
CA ASP A 532 -4.50 -6.96 27.88
C ASP A 532 -5.74 -7.73 27.40
N HIS A 533 -6.85 -7.05 27.34
CA HIS A 533 -8.13 -7.64 26.94
C HIS A 533 -8.14 -7.95 25.43
N SER A 534 -8.58 -9.14 25.07
CA SER A 534 -8.73 -9.51 23.66
C SER A 534 -10.05 -10.20 23.37
N GLU A 535 -10.68 -9.83 22.27
CA GLU A 535 -11.91 -10.44 21.75
C GLU A 535 -11.83 -10.60 20.23
N GLY A 536 -12.36 -11.69 19.68
CA GLY A 536 -12.60 -11.87 18.27
C GLY A 536 -11.37 -11.86 17.39
N VAL A 537 -10.26 -12.49 17.83
CA VAL A 537 -9.06 -12.68 17.01
C VAL A 537 -9.40 -13.56 15.81
N GLY A 538 -9.15 -13.04 14.58
CA GLY A 538 -9.57 -13.69 13.34
C GLY A 538 -11.05 -13.54 12.97
N GLU A 539 -11.85 -12.86 13.80
CA GLU A 539 -13.30 -12.72 13.63
C GLU A 539 -13.74 -11.29 13.23
N GLY A 540 -12.79 -10.43 12.87
CA GLY A 540 -13.00 -9.01 12.60
C GLY A 540 -13.95 -8.73 11.44
N ASP A 541 -14.07 -9.66 10.49
CA ASP A 541 -15.01 -9.52 9.35
C ASP A 541 -16.47 -9.47 9.80
N ARG A 542 -16.77 -9.94 11.01
CA ARG A 542 -18.10 -9.96 11.62
C ARG A 542 -18.24 -9.05 12.83
N LEU A 543 -17.21 -8.26 13.15
CA LEU A 543 -17.23 -7.31 14.25
C LEU A 543 -18.15 -6.12 13.93
N TRP A 544 -19.05 -5.82 14.85
CA TRP A 544 -19.94 -4.66 14.80
C TRP A 544 -19.69 -3.71 15.99
N PRO A 545 -19.50 -2.39 15.80
CA PRO A 545 -19.28 -1.74 14.52
C PRO A 545 -17.91 -2.08 13.93
N PRO A 546 -17.75 -2.03 12.61
CA PRO A 546 -16.46 -2.28 11.98
C PRO A 546 -15.41 -1.20 12.29
N SER A 547 -15.87 0.00 12.65
CA SER A 547 -15.06 1.12 13.13
C SER A 547 -15.60 1.65 14.45
N LEU A 548 -14.79 1.61 15.48
CA LEU A 548 -15.12 2.17 16.79
C LEU A 548 -15.22 3.70 16.72
N PHE A 549 -14.27 4.35 16.06
CA PHE A 549 -14.21 5.81 15.93
C PHE A 549 -15.47 6.37 15.29
N GLU A 550 -15.86 5.82 14.15
CA GLU A 550 -16.98 6.34 13.38
C GLU A 550 -18.32 6.12 14.11
N ASP A 551 -18.51 4.95 14.74
CA ASP A 551 -19.74 4.71 15.51
C ASP A 551 -19.83 5.63 16.73
N GLN A 552 -18.74 5.83 17.47
CA GLN A 552 -18.72 6.76 18.59
C GLN A 552 -18.96 8.20 18.14
N ARG A 553 -18.37 8.60 16.99
CA ARG A 553 -18.57 9.93 16.41
C ARG A 553 -20.01 10.13 15.97
N ALA A 554 -20.60 9.15 15.28
CA ALA A 554 -22.00 9.20 14.88
C ALA A 554 -22.93 9.33 16.07
N ARG A 555 -22.73 8.54 17.15
CA ARG A 555 -23.50 8.63 18.40
C ARG A 555 -23.40 10.02 19.04
N ARG A 556 -22.20 10.56 19.17
CA ARG A 556 -21.97 11.88 19.76
C ARG A 556 -22.63 13.02 18.97
N LEU A 557 -22.63 12.93 17.65
CA LEU A 557 -23.17 13.97 16.76
C LEU A 557 -24.68 13.80 16.49
N GLY A 558 -25.31 12.76 17.03
CA GLY A 558 -26.73 12.47 16.81
C GLY A 558 -27.03 12.03 15.38
N GLY A 559 -26.01 11.55 14.64
CA GLY A 559 -26.17 11.02 13.30
C GLY A 559 -26.94 9.70 13.28
N HIS A 560 -27.63 9.45 12.17
CA HIS A 560 -28.25 8.16 11.91
C HIS A 560 -27.16 7.17 11.47
N ASP A 561 -27.16 5.97 12.04
CA ASP A 561 -26.36 4.86 11.54
C ASP A 561 -27.11 4.23 10.35
N PRO A 562 -26.74 4.49 9.10
CA PRO A 562 -27.44 3.98 7.92
C PRO A 562 -27.22 2.47 7.71
N GLY A 563 -26.36 1.85 8.51
CA GLY A 563 -25.91 0.49 8.27
C GLY A 563 -24.77 0.41 7.23
N PRO A 564 -24.24 -0.80 7.00
CA PRO A 564 -23.14 -1.01 6.06
C PRO A 564 -23.60 -0.72 4.63
N PRO A 565 -22.78 0.02 3.82
CA PRO A 565 -23.07 0.17 2.40
C PRO A 565 -23.07 -1.22 1.74
N THR A 566 -23.97 -1.46 0.80
CA THR A 566 -23.85 -2.63 -0.05
C THR A 566 -22.81 -2.36 -1.13
N LEU A 567 -21.97 -3.34 -1.40
CA LEU A 567 -20.90 -3.24 -2.40
C LEU A 567 -20.97 -4.45 -3.32
N ALA A 568 -21.19 -4.21 -4.61
CA ALA A 568 -21.03 -5.21 -5.64
C ALA A 568 -19.82 -4.84 -6.50
N VAL A 569 -18.99 -5.82 -6.86
CA VAL A 569 -17.81 -5.61 -7.71
C VAL A 569 -17.93 -6.49 -8.95
N SER A 570 -17.43 -5.98 -10.06
CA SER A 570 -17.34 -6.72 -11.31
C SER A 570 -16.01 -6.46 -12.00
N ALA A 571 -15.49 -7.49 -12.64
CA ALA A 571 -14.32 -7.44 -13.51
C ALA A 571 -14.40 -8.63 -14.49
N PRO A 572 -13.65 -8.62 -15.61
CA PRO A 572 -13.52 -9.79 -16.44
C PRO A 572 -12.79 -10.91 -15.70
N ASP A 573 -13.28 -12.16 -15.78
CA ASP A 573 -12.63 -13.30 -15.14
C ASP A 573 -11.23 -13.54 -15.73
N LYS A 574 -11.03 -13.26 -17.03
CA LYS A 574 -9.80 -13.52 -17.77
C LYS A 574 -9.47 -12.38 -18.73
N VAL A 575 -8.18 -12.10 -18.85
CA VAL A 575 -7.63 -11.15 -19.81
C VAL A 575 -6.40 -11.76 -20.45
N TRP A 576 -6.33 -11.76 -21.78
CA TRP A 576 -5.20 -12.31 -22.52
C TRP A 576 -4.19 -11.24 -22.89
N PHE A 577 -2.91 -11.49 -22.64
CA PHE A 577 -1.84 -10.69 -23.21
C PHE A 577 -1.89 -10.73 -24.74
N PRO A 578 -1.54 -9.64 -25.41
CA PRO A 578 -0.89 -8.44 -24.92
C PRO A 578 -1.81 -7.42 -24.22
N ASN A 579 -3.13 -7.68 -24.12
CA ASN A 579 -3.98 -6.83 -23.31
C ASN A 579 -3.59 -7.00 -21.83
N ARG A 580 -3.02 -5.94 -21.27
CA ARG A 580 -2.48 -5.95 -19.90
C ARG A 580 -3.38 -5.25 -18.91
N ARG A 581 -4.62 -4.94 -19.29
CA ARG A 581 -5.52 -4.16 -18.46
C ARG A 581 -6.87 -4.83 -18.29
N ALA A 582 -7.43 -4.65 -17.12
CA ALA A 582 -8.79 -5.06 -16.80
C ALA A 582 -9.53 -3.88 -16.18
N ARG A 583 -10.80 -3.75 -16.51
CA ARG A 583 -11.67 -2.79 -15.86
C ARG A 583 -12.24 -3.40 -14.59
N LEU A 584 -12.06 -2.70 -13.48
CA LEU A 584 -12.68 -3.00 -12.20
C LEU A 584 -13.83 -2.02 -12.02
N GLU A 585 -15.00 -2.52 -11.65
CA GLU A 585 -16.17 -1.70 -11.39
C GLU A 585 -16.77 -2.05 -10.04
N ALA A 586 -17.14 -1.05 -9.27
CA ALA A 586 -17.85 -1.16 -8.00
C ALA A 586 -19.19 -0.43 -8.09
N LEU A 587 -20.24 -1.07 -7.66
CA LEU A 587 -21.54 -0.47 -7.44
C LEU A 587 -21.78 -0.39 -5.93
N ILE A 588 -21.96 0.83 -5.43
CA ILE A 588 -22.13 1.11 -4.00
C ILE A 588 -23.56 1.64 -3.79
N ASP A 589 -24.27 1.06 -2.83
CA ASP A 589 -25.51 1.63 -2.31
C ASP A 589 -25.27 1.92 -0.82
N ASP A 590 -25.24 3.19 -0.48
CA ASP A 590 -24.98 3.72 0.87
C ASP A 590 -26.26 4.12 1.61
N GLY A 591 -27.41 3.62 1.17
CA GLY A 591 -28.70 3.96 1.76
C GLY A 591 -29.12 5.41 1.50
N GLY A 592 -28.51 6.08 0.51
CA GLY A 592 -28.86 7.44 0.10
C GLY A 592 -28.15 8.55 0.85
N THR A 593 -27.08 8.28 1.60
CA THR A 593 -26.27 9.30 2.27
C THR A 593 -25.45 10.13 1.30
N GLY A 594 -25.07 9.56 0.15
CA GLY A 594 -24.24 10.21 -0.89
C GLY A 594 -22.80 10.46 -0.45
N GLU A 595 -22.35 9.86 0.64
CA GLU A 595 -21.02 10.05 1.24
C GLU A 595 -20.09 8.84 1.04
N ALA A 596 -20.51 7.85 0.25
CA ALA A 596 -19.71 6.64 0.04
C ALA A 596 -18.40 6.93 -0.68
N ALA A 597 -17.28 6.63 -0.04
CA ALA A 597 -15.96 6.59 -0.64
C ALA A 597 -15.61 5.17 -1.08
N ILE A 598 -14.85 5.03 -2.15
CA ILE A 598 -14.30 3.75 -2.62
C ILE A 598 -12.78 3.80 -2.66
N ASP A 599 -12.15 2.69 -2.31
CA ASP A 599 -10.70 2.50 -2.52
C ASP A 599 -10.45 1.09 -3.07
N TRP A 600 -9.69 1.01 -4.15
CA TRP A 600 -9.25 -0.23 -4.76
C TRP A 600 -7.81 -0.51 -4.40
N ALA A 601 -7.53 -1.72 -3.96
CA ALA A 601 -6.18 -2.18 -3.65
C ALA A 601 -5.93 -3.56 -4.24
N GLN A 602 -4.69 -3.84 -4.63
CA GLN A 602 -4.27 -5.19 -4.97
C GLN A 602 -4.04 -5.98 -3.67
N VAL A 603 -4.64 -7.17 -3.60
CA VAL A 603 -4.46 -8.13 -2.48
C VAL A 603 -3.33 -9.10 -2.79
N SER A 604 -3.31 -9.65 -4.00
CA SER A 604 -2.30 -10.62 -4.43
C SER A 604 -2.03 -10.52 -5.92
N GLY A 605 -0.90 -11.09 -6.36
CA GLY A 605 -0.51 -11.16 -7.78
C GLY A 605 0.98 -11.40 -7.93
N PRO A 606 1.44 -11.84 -9.12
CA PRO A 606 2.85 -12.07 -9.40
C PRO A 606 3.72 -10.82 -9.28
N ARG A 607 3.13 -9.65 -9.54
CA ARG A 607 3.77 -8.33 -9.46
C ARG A 607 2.76 -7.27 -9.03
N GLU A 608 3.24 -6.12 -8.57
CA GLU A 608 2.40 -4.96 -8.26
C GLU A 608 1.75 -4.44 -9.55
N ALA A 609 0.41 -4.38 -9.56
CA ALA A 609 -0.37 -3.81 -10.65
C ALA A 609 -0.50 -2.29 -10.47
N TYR A 610 -0.55 -1.55 -11.56
CA TYR A 610 -0.90 -0.14 -11.53
C TYR A 610 -2.43 0.02 -11.56
N LEU A 611 -2.97 0.76 -10.60
CA LEU A 611 -4.39 1.16 -10.57
C LEU A 611 -4.51 2.63 -11.00
N ALA A 612 -5.25 2.88 -12.08
CA ALA A 612 -5.31 4.22 -12.70
C ALA A 612 -6.04 5.26 -11.83
N SER A 613 -7.13 4.86 -11.21
CA SER A 613 -7.97 5.72 -10.36
C SER A 613 -8.52 4.90 -9.19
N PRO A 614 -7.69 4.55 -8.19
CA PRO A 614 -8.08 3.60 -7.15
C PRO A 614 -9.22 4.09 -6.25
N ARG A 615 -9.56 5.37 -6.28
CA ARG A 615 -10.62 5.98 -5.47
C ARG A 615 -11.90 6.29 -6.25
N GLU A 616 -11.99 5.83 -7.48
CA GLU A 616 -13.20 5.95 -8.29
C GLU A 616 -13.95 4.62 -8.33
N PRO A 617 -15.29 4.63 -8.43
CA PRO A 617 -16.08 3.41 -8.55
C PRO A 617 -15.67 2.51 -9.72
N ALA A 618 -15.11 3.09 -10.75
CA ALA A 618 -14.54 2.34 -11.87
C ALA A 618 -13.08 2.72 -12.08
N THR A 619 -12.19 1.72 -12.14
CA THR A 619 -10.76 1.92 -12.37
C THR A 619 -10.21 0.89 -13.36
N TRP A 620 -9.02 1.13 -13.85
CA TRP A 620 -8.26 0.18 -14.65
C TRP A 620 -7.10 -0.39 -13.85
N ALA A 621 -7.01 -1.71 -13.82
CA ALA A 621 -5.84 -2.42 -13.33
C ALA A 621 -4.93 -2.78 -14.53
N LEU A 622 -3.65 -2.37 -14.49
CA LEU A 622 -2.65 -2.67 -15.49
C LEU A 622 -1.58 -3.57 -14.87
N VAL A 623 -1.23 -4.65 -15.57
CA VAL A 623 -0.27 -5.65 -15.10
C VAL A 623 0.85 -5.87 -16.11
N ASP A 624 2.04 -6.21 -15.62
CA ASP A 624 3.21 -6.47 -16.46
C ASP A 624 3.47 -7.95 -16.71
N LEU A 625 2.94 -8.83 -15.87
CA LEU A 625 3.17 -10.27 -15.94
C LEU A 625 1.84 -11.02 -15.99
N PRO A 626 1.77 -12.13 -16.74
CA PRO A 626 0.65 -13.06 -16.63
C PRO A 626 0.56 -13.68 -15.24
N GLY A 627 -0.65 -14.03 -14.81
CA GLY A 627 -0.93 -14.72 -13.55
C GLY A 627 -2.26 -14.30 -12.94
N LEU A 628 -2.60 -14.88 -11.81
CA LEU A 628 -3.80 -14.54 -11.07
C LEU A 628 -3.55 -13.30 -10.20
N TYR A 629 -4.37 -12.28 -10.38
CA TYR A 629 -4.37 -11.06 -9.59
C TYR A 629 -5.69 -10.96 -8.84
N THR A 630 -5.62 -10.60 -7.58
CA THR A 630 -6.81 -10.33 -6.76
C THR A 630 -6.80 -8.87 -6.33
N PHE A 631 -7.91 -8.20 -6.56
CA PHE A 631 -8.13 -6.82 -6.18
C PHE A 631 -9.27 -6.75 -5.17
N ARG A 632 -9.17 -5.84 -4.22
CA ARG A 632 -10.17 -5.57 -3.22
C ARG A 632 -10.71 -4.16 -3.41
N ALA A 633 -12.02 -4.04 -3.52
CA ALA A 633 -12.73 -2.79 -3.37
C ALA A 633 -13.12 -2.62 -1.90
N THR A 634 -12.88 -1.45 -1.36
CA THR A 634 -13.31 -1.04 -0.02
C THR A 634 -14.25 0.14 -0.18
N ALA A 635 -15.52 -0.05 0.15
CA ALA A 635 -16.49 1.04 0.23
C ALA A 635 -16.62 1.49 1.68
N GLU A 636 -16.53 2.78 1.91
CA GLU A 636 -16.70 3.39 3.21
C GLU A 636 -17.80 4.45 3.15
N SER A 637 -18.77 4.37 4.04
CA SER A 637 -19.84 5.35 4.22
C SER A 637 -20.27 5.39 5.67
N SER A 638 -20.33 6.59 6.25
CA SER A 638 -20.80 6.82 7.64
C SER A 638 -20.11 5.91 8.68
N GLY A 639 -18.84 5.60 8.47
CA GLY A 639 -18.05 4.72 9.35
C GLY A 639 -18.22 3.23 9.10
N TRP A 640 -19.05 2.85 8.16
CA TRP A 640 -19.16 1.49 7.69
C TRP A 640 -18.13 1.21 6.62
N VAL A 641 -17.46 0.08 6.74
CA VAL A 641 -16.55 -0.43 5.72
C VAL A 641 -17.11 -1.75 5.20
N THR A 642 -17.38 -1.79 3.91
CA THR A 642 -17.72 -3.02 3.20
C THR A 642 -16.63 -3.33 2.19
N THR A 643 -16.13 -4.56 2.17
CA THR A 643 -15.12 -5.00 1.24
C THR A 643 -15.64 -6.09 0.32
N ARG A 644 -15.15 -6.11 -0.93
CA ARG A 644 -15.36 -7.21 -1.87
C ARG A 644 -14.09 -7.42 -2.66
N GLU A 645 -13.80 -8.66 -2.95
CA GLU A 645 -12.68 -9.05 -3.79
C GLU A 645 -13.13 -9.54 -5.13
N VAL A 646 -12.32 -9.28 -6.14
CA VAL A 646 -12.47 -9.84 -7.48
C VAL A 646 -11.11 -10.31 -7.96
N SER A 647 -11.08 -11.49 -8.55
CA SER A 647 -9.85 -12.08 -9.08
C SER A 647 -9.92 -12.12 -10.60
N ILE A 648 -8.80 -11.79 -11.23
CA ILE A 648 -8.64 -11.75 -12.68
C ILE A 648 -7.43 -12.58 -13.05
N GLU A 649 -7.61 -13.54 -13.94
CA GLU A 649 -6.49 -14.29 -14.49
C GLU A 649 -5.98 -13.61 -15.76
N PHE A 650 -4.78 -13.04 -15.71
CA PHE A 650 -4.08 -12.55 -16.89
C PHE A 650 -3.28 -13.69 -17.49
N LEU A 651 -3.65 -14.07 -18.70
CA LEU A 651 -3.12 -15.23 -19.40
C LEU A 651 -2.09 -14.80 -20.46
N PRO A 652 -1.06 -15.60 -20.74
CA PRO A 652 -0.19 -15.37 -21.90
C PRO A 652 -1.01 -15.27 -23.18
N ALA A 653 -0.49 -14.60 -24.20
CA ALA A 653 -1.17 -14.49 -25.49
C ALA A 653 -1.57 -15.88 -26.00
N GLY A 654 -2.81 -16.03 -26.35
CA GLY A 654 -3.36 -17.28 -26.88
C GLY A 654 -3.78 -18.35 -25.84
N SER A 655 -3.97 -18.07 -24.54
CA SER A 655 -4.35 -19.10 -23.55
C SER A 655 -5.86 -19.30 -23.43
N ALA A 656 -6.35 -20.52 -23.64
CA ALA A 656 -7.61 -20.97 -23.12
C ALA A 656 -7.38 -22.05 -22.05
N ASP A 657 -8.16 -21.94 -21.01
CA ASP A 657 -7.99 -22.70 -19.79
C ASP A 657 -8.68 -24.07 -19.85
N THR A 658 -8.03 -25.05 -20.41
CA THR A 658 -8.45 -26.41 -20.14
C THR A 658 -7.27 -27.16 -19.52
N PRO A 659 -7.12 -27.17 -18.17
CA PRO A 659 -6.13 -28.02 -17.54
C PRO A 659 -6.55 -29.48 -17.71
N LEU A 660 -5.83 -30.20 -18.54
CA LEU A 660 -6.03 -31.63 -18.72
C LEU A 660 -5.23 -32.36 -17.63
N PRO A 661 -5.88 -33.16 -16.77
CA PRO A 661 -5.18 -34.03 -15.87
C PRO A 661 -4.48 -35.14 -16.66
N ALA A 662 -3.39 -35.69 -16.11
CA ALA A 662 -2.77 -36.87 -16.72
C ALA A 662 -3.75 -38.06 -16.71
N GLY A 663 -4.05 -38.62 -17.88
CA GLY A 663 -4.86 -39.86 -18.02
C GLY A 663 -4.09 -41.10 -17.54
N ALA A 664 -2.76 -41.10 -17.69
CA ALA A 664 -1.86 -42.09 -17.09
C ALA A 664 -0.59 -41.42 -16.56
N ALA A 665 -0.10 -41.89 -15.40
CA ALA A 665 1.09 -41.39 -14.75
C ALA A 665 1.79 -42.47 -13.94
N THR A 666 3.05 -42.75 -14.26
CA THR A 666 3.85 -43.74 -13.57
C THR A 666 5.32 -43.41 -13.57
N HIS A 667 6.11 -44.13 -12.78
CA HIS A 667 7.57 -44.07 -12.91
C HIS A 667 8.17 -45.45 -13.05
N THR A 668 9.36 -45.53 -13.61
CA THR A 668 10.10 -46.79 -13.76
C THR A 668 11.44 -46.69 -13.05
N ARG A 669 11.94 -47.77 -12.51
CA ARG A 669 13.20 -47.88 -11.78
C ARG A 669 14.10 -48.95 -12.39
N ASP A 670 15.38 -48.64 -12.49
CA ASP A 670 16.39 -49.60 -12.95
C ASP A 670 16.90 -50.54 -11.84
N GLY A 671 17.93 -51.32 -12.12
CA GLY A 671 18.56 -52.23 -11.18
C GLY A 671 17.67 -53.38 -10.78
N SER A 672 17.60 -53.69 -9.50
CA SER A 672 16.79 -54.80 -8.96
C SER A 672 15.26 -54.59 -9.13
N HIS A 673 14.83 -53.42 -9.55
CA HIS A 673 13.43 -53.06 -9.79
C HIS A 673 13.08 -52.93 -11.27
N ALA A 674 13.98 -53.32 -12.17
CA ALA A 674 13.83 -53.07 -13.60
C ALA A 674 12.62 -53.77 -14.23
N ASP A 675 12.12 -54.84 -13.63
CA ASP A 675 10.90 -55.54 -14.02
C ASP A 675 9.68 -55.24 -13.14
N THR A 676 9.82 -54.32 -12.17
CA THR A 676 8.72 -53.93 -11.28
C THR A 676 7.92 -52.78 -11.93
N ASN A 677 6.60 -52.96 -11.99
CA ASN A 677 5.67 -51.89 -12.35
C ASN A 677 5.32 -51.03 -11.13
N HIS A 678 5.30 -49.75 -11.31
CA HIS A 678 4.96 -48.77 -10.29
C HIS A 678 3.67 -47.97 -10.62
N GLY A 679 2.81 -48.53 -11.46
CA GLY A 679 1.54 -47.96 -11.85
C GLY A 679 0.64 -47.66 -10.66
N ALA A 680 -0.19 -46.63 -10.76
CA ALA A 680 -1.12 -46.17 -9.75
C ALA A 680 -0.46 -45.71 -8.41
N ALA A 681 0.85 -45.47 -8.39
CA ALA A 681 1.52 -44.90 -7.22
C ALA A 681 1.06 -43.47 -6.92
N ASP A 682 0.92 -43.12 -5.63
CA ASP A 682 0.57 -41.78 -5.20
C ASP A 682 1.67 -40.75 -5.53
N PHE A 683 2.89 -41.23 -5.76
CA PHE A 683 4.06 -40.41 -6.06
C PHE A 683 4.81 -40.92 -7.31
N LEU A 684 5.32 -40.00 -8.08
CA LEU A 684 6.18 -40.21 -9.24
C LEU A 684 7.61 -39.78 -8.89
N GLU A 685 8.61 -40.40 -9.46
CA GLU A 685 10.00 -40.14 -9.10
C GLU A 685 10.89 -39.93 -10.34
N VAL A 686 11.78 -38.94 -10.25
CA VAL A 686 12.86 -38.68 -11.21
C VAL A 686 14.20 -38.71 -10.49
N LYS A 687 15.11 -39.54 -11.01
CA LYS A 687 16.47 -39.73 -10.46
C LYS A 687 17.44 -40.14 -11.56
N ASN A 688 18.65 -39.65 -11.51
CA ASN A 688 19.78 -40.17 -12.28
C ASN A 688 21.02 -40.27 -11.39
N ASN A 689 21.31 -41.43 -10.88
CA ASN A 689 22.46 -41.71 -10.01
C ASN A 689 23.26 -42.93 -10.49
N GLY A 690 23.33 -43.09 -11.81
CA GLY A 690 24.04 -44.20 -12.45
C GLY A 690 23.23 -45.51 -12.53
N THR A 691 23.84 -46.54 -13.09
CA THR A 691 23.20 -47.84 -13.31
C THR A 691 22.74 -48.48 -11.98
N GLY A 692 21.47 -48.85 -11.92
CA GLY A 692 20.84 -49.44 -10.75
C GLY A 692 20.16 -48.42 -9.80
N PHE A 693 20.28 -47.14 -10.06
CA PHE A 693 19.75 -46.06 -9.20
C PHE A 693 19.03 -44.94 -9.97
N SER A 694 18.62 -45.23 -11.21
CA SER A 694 17.90 -44.23 -12.04
C SER A 694 16.37 -44.47 -12.02
N ARG A 695 15.61 -43.36 -12.13
CA ARG A 695 14.14 -43.38 -12.18
C ARG A 695 13.68 -42.38 -13.24
N GLN A 696 12.67 -42.77 -14.00
CA GLN A 696 12.09 -41.96 -15.05
C GLN A 696 10.57 -41.92 -14.89
N THR A 697 9.98 -40.73 -14.96
CA THR A 697 8.54 -40.53 -14.88
C THR A 697 7.95 -40.46 -16.29
N PHE A 698 6.78 -41.05 -16.47
CA PHE A 698 6.00 -41.08 -17.71
C PHE A 698 4.61 -40.51 -17.42
N LEU A 699 4.18 -39.61 -18.30
CA LEU A 699 2.87 -38.95 -18.27
C LEU A 699 2.21 -39.10 -19.62
N ARG A 700 0.89 -39.37 -19.66
CA ARG A 700 0.07 -39.33 -20.88
C ARG A 700 -1.16 -38.49 -20.63
N PHE A 701 -1.44 -37.59 -21.58
CA PHE A 701 -2.56 -36.68 -21.55
C PHE A 701 -3.50 -36.98 -22.72
N GLU A 702 -4.81 -36.98 -22.46
CA GLU A 702 -5.83 -37.20 -23.47
C GLU A 702 -6.01 -35.93 -24.30
N THR A 703 -5.31 -35.85 -25.42
CA THR A 703 -5.31 -34.67 -26.31
C THR A 703 -5.89 -34.99 -27.69
N SER A 704 -6.38 -36.17 -27.93
CA SER A 704 -6.94 -36.64 -29.21
C SER A 704 -8.18 -35.83 -29.67
N GLY A 705 -8.94 -35.25 -28.74
CA GLY A 705 -10.12 -34.46 -29.04
C GLY A 705 -9.86 -32.95 -29.22
N ILE A 706 -8.60 -32.51 -29.14
CA ILE A 706 -8.24 -31.08 -29.18
C ILE A 706 -7.86 -30.66 -30.61
N PRO A 707 -8.50 -29.61 -31.14
CA PRO A 707 -8.13 -29.06 -32.45
C PRO A 707 -6.66 -28.62 -32.49
N ARG A 708 -5.98 -28.91 -33.60
CA ARG A 708 -4.57 -28.53 -33.82
C ARG A 708 -4.41 -27.61 -35.05
N PRO A 709 -3.38 -26.76 -35.05
CA PRO A 709 -2.36 -26.56 -34.01
C PRO A 709 -2.92 -25.82 -32.79
N VAL A 710 -2.50 -26.26 -31.58
CA VAL A 710 -2.76 -25.49 -30.36
C VAL A 710 -1.79 -24.32 -30.27
N VAL A 711 -2.24 -23.22 -29.70
CA VAL A 711 -1.45 -21.99 -29.58
C VAL A 711 -0.33 -22.16 -28.54
N SER A 712 -0.66 -22.81 -27.44
CA SER A 712 0.29 -23.15 -26.39
C SER A 712 -0.15 -24.41 -25.65
N ALA A 713 0.81 -25.20 -25.21
CA ALA A 713 0.60 -26.31 -24.31
C ALA A 713 1.71 -26.28 -23.24
N VAL A 714 1.35 -26.13 -21.98
CA VAL A 714 2.29 -25.99 -20.88
C VAL A 714 2.10 -27.14 -19.88
N LEU A 715 3.15 -27.96 -19.70
CA LEU A 715 3.20 -28.94 -18.64
C LEU A 715 3.42 -28.21 -17.31
N ARG A 716 2.57 -28.50 -16.31
CA ARG A 716 2.70 -28.00 -14.94
C ARG A 716 2.85 -29.14 -13.96
N MET A 717 3.85 -29.07 -13.09
CA MET A 717 4.11 -30.05 -12.04
C MET A 717 4.61 -29.36 -10.78
N THR A 718 4.38 -29.97 -9.62
CA THR A 718 4.87 -29.50 -8.32
C THR A 718 5.60 -30.65 -7.62
N SER A 719 6.83 -30.43 -7.20
CA SER A 719 7.57 -31.42 -6.40
C SER A 719 7.02 -31.47 -4.97
N VAL A 720 7.02 -32.69 -4.39
CA VAL A 720 6.39 -32.96 -3.09
C VAL A 720 7.35 -33.55 -2.04
N ASN A 721 8.65 -33.62 -2.33
CA ASN A 721 9.63 -34.18 -1.40
C ASN A 721 10.70 -33.15 -0.97
N GLN A 722 11.44 -33.54 0.06
CA GLN A 722 12.59 -32.81 0.58
C GLN A 722 13.85 -33.62 0.28
N GLY A 723 14.54 -33.32 -0.79
CA GLY A 723 15.70 -34.10 -1.15
C GLY A 723 16.86 -33.38 -1.84
N LEU A 724 16.57 -32.30 -2.57
CA LEU A 724 17.54 -31.53 -3.33
C LEU A 724 17.05 -30.09 -3.49
N ASP A 725 17.95 -29.12 -3.39
CA ASP A 725 17.64 -27.72 -3.62
C ASP A 725 17.25 -27.44 -5.09
N GLU A 726 17.90 -28.15 -6.03
CA GLU A 726 17.64 -27.98 -7.47
C GLU A 726 18.06 -29.24 -8.26
N MET A 727 17.27 -29.63 -9.28
CA MET A 727 17.60 -30.70 -10.23
C MET A 727 17.19 -30.27 -11.64
N GLU A 728 18.06 -30.43 -12.63
CA GLU A 728 17.69 -30.22 -14.02
C GLU A 728 16.95 -31.45 -14.58
N HIS A 729 15.74 -31.22 -15.09
CA HIS A 729 14.92 -32.22 -15.75
C HIS A 729 14.97 -32.10 -17.26
N HIS A 730 15.15 -33.23 -17.92
CA HIS A 730 15.02 -33.36 -19.36
C HIS A 730 13.67 -34.00 -19.71
N VAL A 731 12.89 -33.32 -20.52
CA VAL A 731 11.59 -33.80 -21.00
C VAL A 731 11.69 -34.23 -22.46
N HIS A 732 11.21 -35.41 -22.76
CA HIS A 732 11.16 -35.97 -24.10
C HIS A 732 9.72 -36.43 -24.42
N ARG A 733 9.34 -36.27 -25.68
CA ARG A 733 8.13 -36.94 -26.21
C ARG A 733 8.41 -38.44 -26.33
N VAL A 734 7.40 -39.25 -26.00
CA VAL A 734 7.41 -40.71 -26.20
C VAL A 734 6.13 -41.13 -26.94
N SER A 735 6.07 -42.36 -27.46
CA SER A 735 4.84 -42.87 -28.06
C SER A 735 3.75 -43.01 -27.00
N ALA A 736 2.55 -42.53 -27.29
CA ALA A 736 1.39 -42.69 -26.43
C ALA A 736 0.88 -44.13 -26.39
N ASP A 737 0.98 -44.86 -27.50
CA ASP A 737 0.50 -46.23 -27.66
C ASP A 737 1.50 -47.28 -27.18
N GLY A 738 2.70 -46.91 -26.83
CA GLY A 738 3.81 -47.81 -26.53
C GLY A 738 3.86 -48.34 -25.08
N TRP A 739 2.93 -47.91 -24.20
CA TRP A 739 2.97 -48.29 -22.79
C TRP A 739 1.61 -48.14 -22.09
N GLU A 740 1.43 -48.91 -21.04
CA GLU A 740 0.29 -48.82 -20.14
C GLU A 740 0.75 -48.64 -18.70
N GLU A 741 0.05 -47.78 -17.96
CA GLU A 741 0.37 -47.40 -16.58
C GLU A 741 0.64 -48.61 -15.67
N ASN A 742 -0.21 -49.64 -15.79
CA ASN A 742 -0.17 -50.82 -14.92
C ASN A 742 0.75 -51.93 -15.41
N SER A 743 1.48 -51.76 -16.52
CA SER A 743 2.33 -52.82 -17.08
C SER A 743 3.74 -52.35 -17.44
N VAL A 744 3.97 -51.07 -17.64
CA VAL A 744 5.28 -50.54 -18.00
C VAL A 744 6.30 -50.69 -16.88
N THR A 745 7.48 -51.19 -17.25
CA THR A 745 8.63 -51.38 -16.36
C THR A 745 9.84 -50.66 -16.96
N TRP A 746 10.97 -50.65 -16.26
CA TRP A 746 12.20 -50.09 -16.83
C TRP A 746 12.64 -50.77 -18.11
N ASN A 747 12.48 -52.12 -18.16
CA ASN A 747 12.88 -52.91 -19.31
C ASN A 747 11.89 -52.78 -20.50
N THR A 748 10.63 -52.43 -20.26
CA THR A 748 9.60 -52.34 -21.29
C THR A 748 9.21 -50.89 -21.63
N ARG A 749 9.88 -49.88 -20.98
CA ARG A 749 9.54 -48.47 -21.19
C ARG A 749 9.75 -48.00 -22.63
N PRO A 750 8.89 -47.07 -23.12
CA PRO A 750 9.06 -46.54 -24.47
C PRO A 750 10.37 -45.74 -24.60
N PRO A 751 11.05 -45.85 -25.77
CA PRO A 751 12.21 -45.00 -26.03
C PRO A 751 11.83 -43.53 -26.20
N PRO A 752 12.76 -42.60 -25.94
CA PRO A 752 12.54 -41.19 -26.26
C PRO A 752 12.46 -41.00 -27.78
N LEU A 753 11.49 -40.20 -28.23
CA LEU A 753 11.34 -39.86 -29.64
C LEU A 753 11.98 -38.47 -29.94
N GLU A 754 11.67 -37.49 -29.14
CA GLU A 754 12.07 -36.12 -29.37
C GLU A 754 12.39 -35.46 -28.05
N PHE A 755 13.48 -34.69 -28.01
CA PHE A 755 13.83 -33.84 -26.87
C PHE A 755 13.02 -32.52 -26.95
N ILE A 756 12.21 -32.24 -25.92
CA ILE A 756 11.35 -31.06 -25.86
C ILE A 756 12.04 -29.91 -25.18
N GLY A 757 12.72 -30.14 -24.07
CA GLY A 757 13.41 -29.12 -23.34
C GLY A 757 13.98 -29.59 -22.00
N ALA A 758 14.76 -28.70 -21.39
CA ALA A 758 15.33 -28.85 -20.05
C ALA A 758 14.83 -27.75 -19.16
N THR A 759 14.58 -28.08 -17.88
CA THR A 759 14.16 -27.09 -16.88
C THR A 759 14.81 -27.39 -15.53
N PRO A 760 15.33 -26.38 -14.82
CA PRO A 760 15.72 -26.52 -13.43
C PRO A 760 14.46 -26.61 -12.58
N VAL A 761 14.38 -27.61 -11.72
CA VAL A 761 13.26 -27.84 -10.82
C VAL A 761 13.76 -27.76 -9.39
N ARG A 762 13.08 -26.97 -8.57
CA ARG A 762 13.36 -26.81 -7.14
C ARG A 762 12.32 -27.54 -6.30
N GLU A 763 12.74 -27.90 -5.11
CA GLU A 763 11.88 -28.54 -4.14
C GLU A 763 10.70 -27.65 -3.76
N SER A 764 9.51 -28.27 -3.67
CA SER A 764 8.25 -27.61 -3.25
C SER A 764 7.82 -26.39 -4.08
N GLU A 765 8.46 -26.17 -5.21
CA GLU A 765 8.08 -25.10 -6.14
C GLU A 765 7.32 -25.70 -7.35
N PRO A 766 6.22 -25.10 -7.78
CA PRO A 766 5.59 -25.43 -9.05
C PRO A 766 6.49 -24.94 -10.20
N TRP A 767 6.67 -25.80 -11.21
CA TRP A 767 7.40 -25.46 -12.42
C TRP A 767 6.57 -25.72 -13.67
N THR A 768 6.94 -25.07 -14.74
CA THR A 768 6.28 -25.17 -16.04
C THR A 768 7.30 -25.40 -17.14
N LEU A 769 6.88 -26.13 -18.18
CA LEU A 769 7.65 -26.27 -19.41
C LEU A 769 6.70 -26.17 -20.60
N ASP A 770 7.08 -25.39 -21.60
CA ASP A 770 6.39 -25.33 -22.89
C ASP A 770 6.59 -26.65 -23.63
N VAL A 771 5.49 -27.34 -23.93
CA VAL A 771 5.45 -28.59 -24.66
C VAL A 771 4.56 -28.47 -25.92
N THR A 772 4.33 -27.26 -26.38
CA THR A 772 3.46 -26.95 -27.54
C THR A 772 3.89 -27.75 -28.77
N ALA A 773 5.19 -27.82 -29.05
CA ALA A 773 5.70 -28.60 -30.17
C ALA A 773 5.37 -30.08 -30.04
N ALA A 774 5.46 -30.66 -28.83
CA ALA A 774 5.13 -32.06 -28.59
C ALA A 774 3.65 -32.34 -28.80
N VAL A 775 2.77 -31.44 -28.35
CA VAL A 775 1.33 -31.56 -28.57
C VAL A 775 0.98 -31.47 -30.05
N ASN A 776 1.53 -30.47 -30.76
CA ASN A 776 1.27 -30.27 -32.18
C ASN A 776 1.86 -31.35 -33.09
N ALA A 777 2.90 -32.05 -32.64
CA ALA A 777 3.53 -33.15 -33.37
C ALA A 777 2.78 -34.49 -33.24
N THR A 778 1.70 -34.56 -32.45
CA THR A 778 0.90 -35.78 -32.24
C THR A 778 -0.52 -35.64 -32.79
N GLU A 779 -1.04 -36.62 -33.50
CA GLU A 779 -2.44 -36.66 -33.94
C GLU A 779 -3.39 -37.23 -32.86
N GLY A 780 -2.82 -37.92 -31.85
CA GLY A 780 -3.53 -38.56 -30.75
C GLY A 780 -3.16 -38.00 -29.38
N ASP A 781 -3.17 -38.83 -28.37
CA ASP A 781 -2.77 -38.46 -27.02
C ASP A 781 -1.28 -38.10 -26.92
N THR A 782 -0.95 -37.12 -26.09
CA THR A 782 0.43 -36.69 -25.89
C THR A 782 1.06 -37.42 -24.70
N ALA A 783 2.19 -38.08 -24.91
CA ALA A 783 2.94 -38.76 -23.87
C ALA A 783 4.35 -38.18 -23.70
N LEU A 784 4.75 -37.96 -22.45
CA LEU A 784 6.00 -37.32 -22.04
C LEU A 784 6.78 -38.20 -21.08
N ARG A 785 8.13 -38.17 -21.19
CA ARG A 785 9.07 -38.79 -20.27
C ARG A 785 9.94 -37.71 -19.62
N LEU A 786 10.02 -37.74 -18.30
CA LEU A 786 10.89 -36.90 -17.49
C LEU A 786 12.07 -37.73 -16.98
N SER A 787 13.29 -37.23 -17.14
CA SER A 787 14.53 -37.79 -16.62
C SER A 787 15.44 -36.71 -16.08
N ALA A 788 16.33 -37.05 -15.14
CA ALA A 788 17.32 -36.10 -14.66
C ALA A 788 18.48 -35.97 -15.64
N ALA A 789 19.00 -34.75 -15.83
CA ALA A 789 20.09 -34.42 -16.76
C ALA A 789 21.45 -34.97 -16.31
N MET A 790 21.70 -34.97 -15.00
CA MET A 790 23.01 -35.34 -14.42
C MET A 790 22.86 -36.33 -13.27
N ASN A 791 23.97 -36.97 -12.89
CA ASN A 791 24.06 -37.79 -11.69
C ASN A 791 24.11 -36.87 -10.47
N TYR A 792 23.06 -36.88 -9.66
CA TYR A 792 23.05 -36.25 -8.35
C TYR A 792 23.41 -37.31 -7.29
N GLY A 793 24.30 -36.96 -6.37
CA GLY A 793 24.70 -37.83 -5.27
C GLY A 793 23.50 -38.31 -4.44
N ALA A 794 23.65 -39.43 -3.72
CA ALA A 794 22.56 -39.87 -2.84
C ALA A 794 22.32 -38.86 -1.68
N PRO A 795 21.05 -38.52 -1.38
CA PRO A 795 19.77 -39.12 -1.79
C PRO A 795 19.10 -38.53 -3.02
N GLY A 796 19.80 -37.82 -3.91
CA GLY A 796 19.34 -37.02 -5.04
C GLY A 796 18.21 -37.58 -5.88
N TRP A 797 16.96 -37.30 -5.53
CA TRP A 797 15.78 -37.59 -6.36
C TRP A 797 14.73 -36.49 -6.14
N MET A 798 13.87 -36.31 -7.14
CA MET A 798 12.72 -35.45 -7.05
C MET A 798 11.45 -36.29 -7.13
N SER A 799 10.50 -36.05 -6.22
CA SER A 799 9.19 -36.72 -6.20
C SER A 799 8.08 -35.75 -6.54
N TYR A 800 7.09 -36.25 -7.28
CA TYR A 800 5.92 -35.52 -7.70
C TYR A 800 4.65 -36.24 -7.23
N ALA A 801 3.56 -35.48 -7.08
CA ALA A 801 2.26 -36.10 -6.89
C ALA A 801 1.90 -36.95 -8.11
N GLY A 802 1.41 -38.17 -7.89
CA GLY A 802 0.82 -39.01 -8.93
C GLY A 802 -0.58 -38.52 -9.29
N ARG A 803 -1.17 -39.05 -10.38
CA ARG A 803 -2.54 -38.70 -10.79
C ARG A 803 -3.61 -39.02 -9.73
N ASN A 804 -3.33 -39.95 -8.82
CA ASN A 804 -4.23 -40.37 -7.74
C ASN A 804 -3.92 -39.66 -6.39
N HIS A 805 -2.95 -38.76 -6.35
CA HIS A 805 -2.61 -38.04 -5.13
C HIS A 805 -3.86 -37.35 -4.51
N PRO A 806 -4.07 -37.41 -3.17
CA PRO A 806 -5.28 -36.89 -2.55
C PRO A 806 -5.46 -35.38 -2.82
N ASP A 807 -4.39 -34.61 -2.82
CA ASP A 807 -4.43 -33.19 -3.20
C ASP A 807 -4.40 -33.04 -4.74
N ALA A 808 -5.55 -32.71 -5.31
CA ALA A 808 -5.71 -32.54 -6.74
C ALA A 808 -4.93 -31.34 -7.31
N THR A 809 -4.56 -30.36 -6.49
CA THR A 809 -3.83 -29.16 -6.94
C THR A 809 -2.38 -29.47 -7.30
N LEU A 810 -1.82 -30.52 -6.70
CA LEU A 810 -0.43 -30.95 -6.90
C LEU A 810 -0.26 -31.93 -8.08
N ARG A 811 -1.36 -32.48 -8.61
CA ARG A 811 -1.34 -33.48 -9.70
C ARG A 811 -0.77 -32.87 -10.99
N PRO A 812 -0.05 -33.66 -11.81
CA PRO A 812 0.43 -33.22 -13.13
C PRO A 812 -0.71 -32.73 -14.02
N ARG A 813 -0.51 -31.60 -14.68
CA ARG A 813 -1.50 -31.02 -15.60
C ARG A 813 -0.83 -30.54 -16.86
N LEU A 814 -1.53 -30.70 -17.98
CA LEU A 814 -1.22 -30.08 -19.24
C LEU A 814 -2.23 -28.94 -19.47
N VAL A 815 -1.77 -27.71 -19.48
CA VAL A 815 -2.61 -26.54 -19.77
C VAL A 815 -2.53 -26.27 -21.25
N ILE A 816 -3.62 -26.52 -21.95
CA ILE A 816 -3.73 -26.24 -23.39
C ILE A 816 -4.45 -24.92 -23.58
N THR A 817 -3.92 -24.15 -24.49
CA THR A 817 -4.35 -22.82 -24.82
C THR A 817 -5.13 -22.83 -26.14
N GLU A 818 -6.43 -22.60 -26.05
CA GLU A 818 -7.32 -22.26 -27.17
C GLU A 818 -7.60 -20.76 -27.09
N GLY A 819 -6.96 -19.95 -27.87
CA GLY A 819 -7.21 -18.50 -27.91
C GLY A 819 -7.39 -18.02 -29.35
N PRO A 820 -7.71 -16.77 -29.57
CA PRO A 820 -7.59 -16.21 -30.89
C PRO A 820 -6.16 -16.44 -31.36
N LEU A 821 -6.02 -17.19 -32.46
CA LEU A 821 -4.73 -17.43 -33.08
C LEU A 821 -4.01 -16.09 -33.29
N PRO A 822 -2.72 -16.00 -32.98
CA PRO A 822 -1.93 -14.83 -33.34
C PRO A 822 -2.10 -14.57 -34.83
N LYS A 823 -2.35 -13.33 -35.20
CA LYS A 823 -2.44 -12.96 -36.60
C LYS A 823 -1.01 -12.95 -37.16
N HIS A 824 -0.68 -13.82 -38.11
CA HIS A 824 0.62 -13.83 -38.76
C HIS A 824 0.61 -12.88 -39.98
N TYR A 825 1.76 -12.30 -40.28
CA TYR A 825 1.89 -11.36 -41.39
C TYR A 825 1.54 -12.00 -42.74
N ASP A 826 1.90 -13.24 -42.94
CA ASP A 826 1.58 -13.96 -44.17
C ASP A 826 0.07 -14.22 -44.30
N ASP A 827 -0.62 -14.55 -43.22
CA ASP A 827 -2.07 -14.79 -43.21
C ASP A 827 -2.87 -13.49 -43.36
N TRP A 828 -2.27 -12.33 -43.08
CA TRP A 828 -2.90 -11.02 -43.30
C TRP A 828 -3.28 -10.78 -44.74
N TRP A 829 -2.48 -11.35 -45.69
CA TRP A 829 -2.71 -11.21 -47.11
C TRP A 829 -3.88 -12.04 -47.65
N ASP A 830 -4.44 -12.94 -46.85
CA ASP A 830 -5.67 -13.65 -47.19
C ASP A 830 -6.87 -12.69 -47.36
N GLU A 831 -6.79 -11.48 -46.75
CA GLU A 831 -7.78 -10.41 -46.94
C GLU A 831 -7.63 -9.72 -48.32
N ALA A 832 -6.52 -9.91 -49.04
CA ALA A 832 -6.25 -9.35 -50.36
C ALA A 832 -5.42 -10.32 -51.21
N PRO A 833 -5.98 -11.50 -51.58
CA PRO A 833 -5.25 -12.60 -52.20
C PRO A 833 -4.70 -12.26 -53.62
N GLU A 834 -5.33 -11.30 -54.29
CA GLU A 834 -4.92 -10.85 -55.64
C GLU A 834 -3.69 -9.89 -55.65
N THR A 835 -3.15 -9.53 -54.44
CA THR A 835 -1.99 -8.65 -54.38
C THR A 835 -0.73 -9.37 -54.88
N PRO A 836 0.03 -8.81 -55.85
CA PRO A 836 1.28 -9.41 -56.35
C PRO A 836 2.31 -9.61 -55.23
N ASP A 837 3.03 -10.73 -55.24
CA ASP A 837 4.04 -11.06 -54.21
C ASP A 837 5.08 -9.96 -54.02
N ALA A 838 5.47 -9.25 -55.08
CA ALA A 838 6.44 -8.14 -54.97
C ALA A 838 5.94 -6.97 -54.10
N LEU A 839 4.61 -6.83 -53.95
CA LEU A 839 3.99 -5.79 -53.13
C LEU A 839 3.62 -6.30 -51.72
N ARG A 840 3.81 -7.59 -51.44
CA ARG A 840 3.55 -8.19 -50.12
C ARG A 840 4.75 -8.12 -49.15
N ALA A 841 5.90 -7.65 -49.67
CA ALA A 841 7.10 -7.52 -48.80
C ALA A 841 6.81 -6.59 -47.60
N PRO A 842 7.36 -6.88 -46.41
CA PRO A 842 7.11 -6.09 -45.22
C PRO A 842 7.39 -4.60 -45.35
N GLU A 843 8.41 -4.24 -46.12
CA GLU A 843 8.85 -2.87 -46.40
C GLU A 843 8.13 -2.20 -47.58
N ALA A 844 7.35 -2.95 -48.32
CA ALA A 844 6.58 -2.41 -49.46
C ALA A 844 5.37 -1.60 -48.97
N ASP A 845 4.87 -0.73 -49.80
CA ASP A 845 3.62 0.03 -49.59
C ASP A 845 2.61 -0.38 -50.67
N ALA A 846 1.84 -1.42 -50.37
CA ALA A 846 0.85 -1.96 -51.29
C ALA A 846 -0.41 -1.09 -51.40
N SER A 847 -0.72 -0.29 -50.39
CA SER A 847 -1.86 0.64 -50.39
C SER A 847 -1.55 1.98 -51.09
N GLY A 848 -0.27 2.34 -51.22
CA GLY A 848 0.18 3.61 -51.76
C GLY A 848 -0.02 4.82 -50.83
N ASP A 849 -0.19 4.60 -49.53
CA ASP A 849 -0.42 5.65 -48.55
C ASP A 849 0.85 6.19 -47.88
N GLY A 850 2.01 5.68 -48.26
CA GLY A 850 3.30 6.07 -47.72
C GLY A 850 3.72 5.30 -46.49
N GLN A 851 3.01 4.25 -46.08
CA GLN A 851 3.32 3.39 -44.95
C GLN A 851 3.73 1.99 -45.38
N ALA A 852 4.76 1.44 -44.78
CA ALA A 852 5.15 0.07 -45.02
C ALA A 852 4.07 -0.92 -44.60
N ASN A 853 3.90 -2.00 -45.32
CA ASN A 853 2.90 -3.04 -45.07
C ASN A 853 3.00 -3.60 -43.64
N LEU A 854 4.20 -3.85 -43.14
CA LEU A 854 4.41 -4.36 -41.78
C LEU A 854 3.92 -3.36 -40.73
N LEU A 855 4.02 -2.05 -41.01
CA LEU A 855 3.49 -1.02 -40.10
C LEU A 855 1.95 -0.96 -40.14
N ALA A 856 1.35 -1.11 -41.33
CA ALA A 856 -0.11 -1.21 -41.48
C ALA A 856 -0.65 -2.45 -40.75
N PHE A 857 0.02 -3.58 -40.89
CA PHE A 857 -0.29 -4.82 -40.15
C PHE A 857 -0.20 -4.63 -38.63
N LEU A 858 0.90 -4.03 -38.10
CA LEU A 858 1.06 -3.72 -36.70
C LEU A 858 -0.09 -2.86 -36.16
N ARG A 859 -0.62 -1.97 -36.99
CA ARG A 859 -1.72 -1.05 -36.60
C ARG A 859 -3.11 -1.65 -36.81
N GLY A 860 -3.20 -2.91 -37.20
CA GLY A 860 -4.48 -3.60 -37.43
C GLY A 860 -5.27 -3.09 -38.63
N ARG A 861 -4.57 -2.57 -39.66
CA ARG A 861 -5.20 -2.13 -40.92
C ARG A 861 -5.38 -3.31 -41.87
N ALA A 862 -6.34 -3.21 -42.79
CA ALA A 862 -6.43 -4.17 -43.90
C ALA A 862 -5.28 -3.93 -44.90
N PRO A 863 -4.85 -4.97 -45.66
CA PRO A 863 -3.66 -4.91 -46.51
C PRO A 863 -3.59 -3.75 -47.52
N LEU A 864 -4.72 -3.37 -48.10
CA LEU A 864 -4.81 -2.30 -49.11
C LEU A 864 -5.56 -1.07 -48.61
N ALA A 865 -5.76 -0.94 -47.29
CA ALA A 865 -6.44 0.23 -46.70
C ALA A 865 -5.55 1.46 -46.76
N ILE A 866 -6.01 2.53 -47.38
CA ILE A 866 -5.35 3.84 -47.35
C ILE A 866 -5.62 4.50 -46.01
N ASP A 867 -4.58 4.75 -45.26
CA ASP A 867 -4.66 5.40 -43.92
C ASP A 867 -3.83 6.68 -43.90
N GLY A 868 -4.47 7.83 -44.03
CA GLY A 868 -3.81 9.14 -43.97
C GLY A 868 -3.37 9.57 -42.59
N THR A 869 -3.55 8.73 -41.55
CA THR A 869 -3.14 9.08 -40.19
C THR A 869 -1.66 8.77 -39.96
N PRO A 870 -0.87 9.68 -39.37
CA PRO A 870 0.52 9.41 -39.03
C PRO A 870 0.65 8.19 -38.12
N ALA A 871 1.63 7.31 -38.41
CA ALA A 871 1.93 6.14 -37.54
C ALA A 871 2.33 6.55 -36.11
N LEU A 872 3.01 7.67 -36.01
CA LEU A 872 3.34 8.31 -34.71
C LEU A 872 2.72 9.70 -34.68
N SER A 873 2.09 10.05 -33.59
CA SER A 873 1.61 11.40 -33.33
C SER A 873 2.27 11.98 -32.07
N LEU A 874 2.78 13.22 -32.18
CA LEU A 874 3.30 13.97 -31.03
C LEU A 874 2.17 14.82 -30.45
N ARG A 875 1.94 14.67 -29.17
CA ARG A 875 0.98 15.46 -28.40
C ARG A 875 1.68 16.12 -27.22
N PHE A 876 1.19 17.26 -26.82
CA PHE A 876 1.60 17.91 -25.56
C PHE A 876 0.43 17.79 -24.58
N ILE A 877 0.67 17.09 -23.47
CA ILE A 877 -0.29 16.92 -22.40
C ILE A 877 0.32 17.58 -21.17
N ASP A 878 -0.33 18.60 -20.65
CA ASP A 878 0.17 19.40 -19.51
C ASP A 878 1.61 19.93 -19.74
N GLY A 879 1.91 20.31 -20.99
CA GLY A 879 3.24 20.81 -21.37
C GLY A 879 4.30 19.73 -21.59
N THR A 880 3.99 18.45 -21.33
CA THR A 880 4.91 17.33 -21.55
C THR A 880 4.70 16.73 -22.93
N PRO A 881 5.75 16.60 -23.75
CA PRO A 881 5.64 15.96 -25.05
C PRO A 881 5.49 14.45 -24.93
N ARG A 882 4.52 13.89 -25.65
CA ARG A 882 4.21 12.48 -25.67
C ARG A 882 4.01 11.97 -27.09
N LEU A 883 4.60 10.82 -27.39
CA LEU A 883 4.37 10.11 -28.64
C LEU A 883 3.24 9.09 -28.45
N ARG A 884 2.32 9.05 -29.41
CA ARG A 884 1.20 8.10 -29.44
C ARG A 884 1.20 7.32 -30.74
N TRP A 885 0.85 6.03 -30.65
CA TRP A 885 0.62 5.15 -31.80
C TRP A 885 -0.42 4.07 -31.48
N GLU A 886 -0.96 3.47 -32.54
CA GLU A 886 -1.91 2.38 -32.43
C GLU A 886 -1.22 1.04 -32.66
N GLN A 887 -1.67 -0.02 -31.96
CA GLN A 887 -1.21 -1.39 -32.15
C GLN A 887 -2.39 -2.36 -32.09
N ASP A 888 -2.45 -3.30 -33.06
CA ASP A 888 -3.36 -4.45 -32.99
C ASP A 888 -2.85 -5.45 -31.94
N ILE A 889 -3.70 -5.82 -31.03
CA ILE A 889 -3.33 -6.73 -29.93
C ILE A 889 -3.01 -8.14 -30.41
N ARG A 890 -3.50 -8.54 -31.59
CA ARG A 890 -3.25 -9.86 -32.18
C ARG A 890 -1.85 -10.00 -32.79
N VAL A 891 -1.17 -8.90 -33.04
CA VAL A 891 0.18 -8.81 -33.64
C VAL A 891 1.26 -8.54 -32.61
N SER A 892 1.15 -9.10 -31.43
CA SER A 892 2.11 -8.93 -30.32
C SER A 892 3.51 -9.48 -30.60
N THR A 893 3.65 -10.35 -31.58
CA THR A 893 4.92 -10.98 -31.97
C THR A 893 5.78 -10.12 -32.89
N VAL A 894 5.26 -9.00 -33.42
CA VAL A 894 6.02 -8.10 -34.29
C VAL A 894 6.90 -7.19 -33.43
N PRO A 895 8.22 -7.37 -33.43
CA PRO A 895 9.11 -6.50 -32.65
C PRO A 895 9.09 -5.08 -33.21
N HIS A 896 8.89 -4.11 -32.33
CA HIS A 896 8.96 -2.70 -32.70
C HIS A 896 9.61 -1.89 -31.56
N ARG A 897 10.22 -0.78 -31.94
CA ARG A 897 10.81 0.16 -30.98
C ARG A 897 10.72 1.59 -31.48
N ILE A 898 10.68 2.53 -30.55
CA ILE A 898 10.80 3.96 -30.84
C ILE A 898 12.28 4.32 -30.81
N GLU A 899 12.75 5.00 -31.83
CA GLU A 899 14.12 5.52 -31.92
C GLU A 899 14.11 7.04 -32.08
N TRP A 900 15.12 7.69 -31.55
CA TRP A 900 15.32 9.13 -31.69
C TRP A 900 16.67 9.49 -32.30
N ASN A 901 16.76 10.66 -32.92
CA ASN A 901 17.95 11.18 -33.55
C ASN A 901 17.94 12.71 -33.46
N ASP A 902 19.09 13.34 -33.23
CA ASP A 902 19.25 14.79 -33.12
C ASP A 902 19.59 15.50 -34.43
N ARG A 903 19.96 14.74 -35.48
CA ARG A 903 20.47 15.30 -36.76
C ARG A 903 19.91 14.67 -38.03
N LEU A 904 18.97 13.73 -37.96
CA LEU A 904 18.50 12.91 -39.09
C LEU A 904 19.60 12.13 -39.82
N ASP A 905 20.67 11.79 -39.09
CA ASP A 905 21.74 10.94 -39.61
C ASP A 905 21.25 9.50 -39.74
N PRO A 906 21.37 8.82 -40.90
CA PRO A 906 20.90 7.46 -41.09
C PRO A 906 21.43 6.44 -40.07
N GLU A 907 22.66 6.64 -39.56
CA GLU A 907 23.31 5.75 -38.59
C GLU A 907 23.18 6.24 -37.12
N GLY A 908 22.66 7.43 -36.89
CA GLY A 908 22.60 8.08 -35.57
C GLY A 908 21.34 7.78 -34.72
N TRP A 909 20.50 6.84 -35.11
CA TRP A 909 19.28 6.51 -34.42
C TRP A 909 19.55 5.69 -33.16
N LYS A 910 18.98 6.13 -32.06
CA LYS A 910 19.13 5.53 -30.72
C LYS A 910 17.75 5.09 -30.18
N PRO A 911 17.67 3.90 -29.55
CA PRO A 911 16.43 3.46 -28.96
C PRO A 911 16.01 4.37 -27.80
N VAL A 912 14.74 4.62 -27.65
CA VAL A 912 14.15 5.24 -26.46
C VAL A 912 14.00 4.13 -25.40
N THR A 913 14.70 4.27 -24.30
CA THR A 913 14.73 3.29 -23.20
C THR A 913 13.71 3.59 -22.09
N VAL A 914 12.57 4.16 -22.44
CA VAL A 914 11.51 4.51 -21.48
C VAL A 914 10.32 3.58 -21.70
N GLU A 915 9.69 3.12 -20.63
CA GLU A 915 8.49 2.30 -20.68
C GLU A 915 7.31 3.13 -21.23
N TYR A 916 6.59 2.58 -22.20
CA TYR A 916 5.36 3.17 -22.71
C TYR A 916 4.15 2.67 -21.92
N ARG A 917 3.10 3.47 -21.86
CA ARG A 917 1.85 3.16 -21.18
C ARG A 917 0.66 3.17 -22.12
N PHE A 918 -0.36 2.41 -21.77
CA PHE A 918 -1.65 2.48 -22.43
C PHE A 918 -2.42 3.71 -21.93
N VAL A 919 -3.07 4.45 -22.85
CA VAL A 919 -3.73 5.71 -22.51
C VAL A 919 -5.22 5.72 -22.78
N ASP A 920 -5.71 4.94 -23.75
CA ASP A 920 -7.14 4.87 -24.08
C ASP A 920 -7.45 3.61 -24.90
N PRO A 921 -8.62 2.97 -24.77
CA PRO A 921 -9.06 2.00 -25.76
C PRO A 921 -9.23 2.73 -27.09
N ALA A 922 -8.48 2.29 -28.09
CA ALA A 922 -8.76 2.67 -29.47
C ALA A 922 -10.21 2.27 -29.83
N ALA A 923 -10.75 2.85 -30.90
CA ALA A 923 -12.13 2.72 -31.29
C ALA A 923 -12.61 1.29 -31.61
N THR A 924 -11.73 0.29 -31.60
CA THR A 924 -12.05 -1.12 -31.78
C THR A 924 -11.48 -1.99 -30.68
N ASP A 925 -12.12 -3.13 -30.38
CA ASP A 925 -11.68 -4.04 -29.33
C ASP A 925 -10.29 -4.65 -29.57
N ASP A 926 -9.83 -4.68 -30.83
CA ASP A 926 -8.57 -5.30 -31.23
C ASP A 926 -7.38 -4.34 -31.33
N VAL A 927 -7.61 -3.03 -31.35
CA VAL A 927 -6.55 -2.03 -31.51
C VAL A 927 -6.40 -1.20 -30.24
N ARG A 928 -5.18 -0.93 -29.82
CA ARG A 928 -4.84 -0.17 -28.59
C ARG A 928 -4.03 1.07 -28.92
N LEU A 929 -4.30 2.15 -28.22
CA LEU A 929 -3.52 3.37 -28.26
C LEU A 929 -2.42 3.32 -27.19
N LEU A 930 -1.17 3.42 -27.62
CA LEU A 930 0.02 3.42 -26.79
C LEU A 930 0.57 4.84 -26.67
N GLU A 931 1.12 5.18 -25.52
CA GLU A 931 1.71 6.49 -25.28
C GLU A 931 3.07 6.36 -24.59
N LEU A 932 4.06 7.07 -25.10
CA LEU A 932 5.39 7.18 -24.54
C LEU A 932 5.62 8.60 -24.04
N ASP A 933 5.95 8.74 -22.77
CA ASP A 933 6.34 10.00 -22.16
C ASP A 933 7.79 10.30 -22.55
N LEU A 934 8.02 11.37 -23.28
CA LEU A 934 9.34 11.74 -23.73
C LEU A 934 10.17 12.48 -22.66
N GLY A 935 9.52 13.02 -21.61
CA GLY A 935 10.18 13.62 -20.45
C GLY A 935 11.49 14.33 -20.76
N GLY A 936 12.59 13.85 -20.17
CA GLY A 936 13.93 14.39 -20.39
C GLY A 936 14.56 14.09 -21.77
N HIS A 937 13.91 13.33 -22.65
CA HIS A 937 14.38 13.05 -24.01
C HIS A 937 13.87 14.06 -25.04
N ALA A 938 12.90 14.91 -24.68
CA ALA A 938 12.39 15.92 -25.59
C ALA A 938 13.30 17.14 -25.66
N ALA A 939 14.04 17.28 -26.73
CA ALA A 939 14.79 18.52 -27.07
C ALA A 939 14.20 19.13 -28.33
N PRO A 940 14.35 20.46 -28.56
CA PRO A 940 13.76 21.17 -29.67
C PRO A 940 14.15 20.67 -31.07
N ARG A 941 15.07 19.73 -31.18
CA ARG A 941 15.59 19.18 -32.43
C ARG A 941 15.64 17.64 -32.44
N HIS A 942 14.89 16.95 -31.61
CA HIS A 942 14.81 15.49 -31.67
C HIS A 942 13.79 15.06 -32.73
N PHE A 943 14.20 14.07 -33.53
CA PHE A 943 13.33 13.38 -34.48
C PHE A 943 13.04 11.99 -33.93
N TYR A 944 11.82 11.52 -34.10
CA TYR A 944 11.38 10.21 -33.60
C TYR A 944 10.84 9.36 -34.74
N ARG A 945 11.14 8.08 -34.71
CA ARG A 945 10.52 7.12 -35.63
C ARG A 945 10.14 5.84 -34.90
N MET A 946 9.14 5.16 -35.39
CA MET A 946 8.87 3.76 -35.05
C MET A 946 9.68 2.89 -36.00
N ARG A 947 10.45 1.97 -35.48
CA ARG A 947 11.10 0.90 -36.21
C ARG A 947 10.38 -0.40 -35.90
N VAL A 948 9.89 -1.05 -36.93
CA VAL A 948 9.28 -2.37 -36.87
C VAL A 948 10.24 -3.33 -37.54
N ASP A 949 10.64 -4.37 -36.82
CA ASP A 949 11.53 -5.39 -37.32
C ASP A 949 10.68 -6.53 -37.93
N ALA A 950 11.06 -7.08 -39.08
CA ALA A 950 10.35 -8.20 -39.65
C ALA A 950 10.33 -9.39 -38.69
N PRO A 951 9.22 -10.13 -38.57
CA PRO A 951 9.09 -11.26 -37.64
C PRO A 951 10.05 -12.41 -37.91
#